data_4aea17e236a257003f395a7f54fd2aa2
#
_entry.id   4aea17e236a257003f395a7f54fd2aa2
#
_cell.length_a   1.000
_cell.length_b   1.000
_cell.length_c   1.000
_cell.angle_alpha   90.00
_cell.angle_beta   90.00
_cell.angle_gamma   90.00
#
_symmetry.space_group_name_H-M   'P 1'
#
loop_
_entity.id
_entity.type
_entity.pdbx_description
1 polymer ?
#
loop_
_entity_poly.entity_id
_entity_poly.type
_entity_poly.pdbx_seq_one_letter_code
_entity_poly.pdbx_strand_id
1 'polypeptide(L)'
;MRHWTLLAAASLILCNFLADAVPTPTEQDIATLTSRRINNIIDIGGSSADMKSSLRSSGTWSDVDYTAGCDASCFLPAQTHLTRTRSLAAAYAKNTTDTALLTKTIRALNYWLDNDFTTNDCIDWGGNSAGSCPCGTPGLWNPNCLYNQIIGTPTNIGGICLLLQQKLTPDQLAACSKIQARSYATIDTGLRTFSSYTGANLLDVASIGITLGLLNKDANTLKDALEDFYRGVEISDKVAGDGIQSDGSFMQHAGLLYNGNYGKDYINDLLSVFIETKETELAPPTYAQFAFETLMSGSEWMMIADTKLKSLLWQYSVIGRMISFRYSDNQASGGVAIDINKVEASAEGWEKEADVVAITDRLQAPSTDDANQGDLVGTRYFYNSDYMVHRGPTYVVTMKMYSTRTINSECINSQNIFGFHLSDGAIHNYLTGDEYVDTFGAWDWDLVPGITVDYGGTPLQCSKVKSKGKKDFVGGATDGNTGVAVMDYVNPQNGNLAFKKTVFFFPSGYAVQVGPVTSKNTAAPLVTVLDQRRRNGDIYVSGSLKNTDTTYATSKSSSIWHDRIGYYFPTSENLYVNSRPKASNWSAIGISEGTETQQLWTSYIKHTSTNTTGLLTQYIVQPDVSASTFNANVAGGNMPIALAFNADSPQVNAAYSAADKSIAAAFWTAGTYATPWNSVTMTVDNPCIFTFRETKAGTYRLTVADPTQSLVSVKLTIKIGSVSKSTTVTLPTGVTAGRYVVKTMVFSS
;
A
#
# COMPACT_ATOMS: atom_id res chain seq x y z
N MET A 1 -27.12 42.90 -2.90
CA MET A 1 -25.68 42.56 -2.96
C MET A 1 -25.37 41.07 -2.72
N ARG A 2 -26.35 40.15 -2.72
CA ARG A 2 -26.10 38.68 -2.53
C ARG A 2 -26.26 37.83 -3.81
N HIS A 3 -26.64 38.42 -4.94
CA HIS A 3 -26.78 37.67 -6.20
C HIS A 3 -25.61 37.78 -7.18
N TRP A 4 -24.61 38.62 -6.91
CA TRP A 4 -23.47 38.81 -7.80
C TRP A 4 -22.27 37.91 -7.44
N THR A 5 -22.20 37.41 -6.22
CA THR A 5 -21.13 36.51 -5.76
C THR A 5 -21.33 35.06 -6.22
N LEU A 6 -22.56 34.61 -6.47
CA LEU A 6 -22.85 33.27 -6.97
C LEU A 6 -22.58 33.11 -8.49
N LEU A 7 -22.78 34.20 -9.27
CA LEU A 7 -22.48 34.18 -10.70
C LEU A 7 -20.99 34.28 -11.00
N ALA A 8 -20.18 34.92 -10.15
CA ALA A 8 -18.74 34.98 -10.29
C ALA A 8 -18.08 33.62 -9.92
N ALA A 9 -18.60 32.93 -8.91
CA ALA A 9 -18.12 31.59 -8.53
C ALA A 9 -18.48 30.52 -9.58
N ALA A 10 -19.70 30.60 -10.15
CA ALA A 10 -20.11 29.69 -11.22
C ALA A 10 -19.35 29.94 -12.53
N SER A 11 -18.99 31.20 -12.84
CA SER A 11 -18.17 31.51 -14.02
C SER A 11 -16.69 31.10 -13.85
N LEU A 12 -16.15 31.18 -12.65
CA LEU A 12 -14.78 30.67 -12.37
C LEU A 12 -14.72 29.13 -12.44
N ILE A 13 -15.74 28.43 -11.97
CA ILE A 13 -15.83 26.98 -12.08
C ILE A 13 -15.99 26.54 -13.54
N LEU A 14 -16.83 27.21 -14.33
CA LEU A 14 -16.97 26.92 -15.77
C LEU A 14 -15.71 27.30 -16.58
N CYS A 15 -14.98 28.36 -16.23
CA CYS A 15 -13.72 28.71 -16.89
C CYS A 15 -12.60 27.70 -16.62
N ASN A 16 -12.54 27.11 -15.41
CA ASN A 16 -11.55 26.08 -15.12
C ASN A 16 -11.83 24.75 -15.87
N PHE A 17 -13.10 24.38 -16.05
CA PHE A 17 -13.46 23.19 -16.84
C PHE A 17 -13.15 23.30 -18.34
N LEU A 18 -13.05 24.51 -18.90
CA LEU A 18 -12.68 24.71 -20.30
C LEU A 18 -11.16 24.85 -20.52
N ALA A 19 -10.38 25.08 -19.44
CA ALA A 19 -8.92 25.20 -19.52
C ALA A 19 -8.20 23.85 -19.40
N ASP A 20 -8.88 22.79 -18.96
CA ASP A 20 -8.30 21.48 -18.68
C ASP A 20 -8.60 20.42 -19.76
N ALA A 21 -9.29 20.77 -20.85
CA ALA A 21 -9.55 19.86 -21.95
C ALA A 21 -8.25 19.63 -22.75
N VAL A 22 -7.92 18.38 -23.03
CA VAL A 22 -6.77 18.02 -23.85
C VAL A 22 -6.96 18.64 -25.26
N PRO A 23 -6.05 19.46 -25.77
CA PRO A 23 -6.16 20.01 -27.11
C PRO A 23 -6.04 18.90 -28.17
N THR A 24 -6.53 19.18 -29.37
CA THR A 24 -6.36 18.24 -30.47
C THR A 24 -4.89 18.16 -30.87
N PRO A 25 -4.25 16.95 -30.82
CA PRO A 25 -2.85 16.79 -31.16
C PRO A 25 -2.54 17.22 -32.60
N THR A 26 -1.45 17.92 -32.77
CA THR A 26 -0.92 18.25 -34.09
C THR A 26 -0.11 17.06 -34.67
N GLU A 27 0.24 17.11 -35.98
CA GLU A 27 1.15 16.13 -36.57
C GLU A 27 2.53 16.15 -35.86
N GLN A 28 2.98 17.31 -35.40
CA GLN A 28 4.24 17.46 -34.65
C GLN A 28 4.13 16.79 -33.27
N ASP A 29 3.00 16.92 -32.56
CA ASP A 29 2.77 16.25 -31.28
C ASP A 29 2.79 14.74 -31.46
N ILE A 30 2.07 14.21 -32.48
CA ILE A 30 2.06 12.78 -32.80
C ILE A 30 3.49 12.29 -33.07
N ALA A 31 4.29 13.02 -33.86
CA ALA A 31 5.66 12.65 -34.14
C ALA A 31 6.54 12.65 -32.88
N THR A 32 6.40 13.68 -32.03
CA THR A 32 7.13 13.82 -30.77
C THR A 32 6.81 12.70 -29.80
N LEU A 33 5.51 12.46 -29.55
CA LEU A 33 5.06 11.39 -28.64
C LEU A 33 5.45 10.01 -29.17
N THR A 34 5.33 9.78 -30.50
CA THR A 34 5.77 8.52 -31.11
C THR A 34 7.25 8.26 -30.86
N SER A 35 8.11 9.29 -31.07
CA SER A 35 9.55 9.15 -30.84
C SER A 35 9.88 8.86 -29.38
N ARG A 36 9.25 9.59 -28.44
CA ARG A 36 9.47 9.42 -27.00
C ARG A 36 8.97 8.05 -26.51
N ARG A 37 7.80 7.60 -26.98
CA ARG A 37 7.27 6.26 -26.65
C ARG A 37 8.15 5.14 -27.19
N ILE A 38 8.65 5.26 -28.40
CA ILE A 38 9.62 4.31 -28.97
C ILE A 38 10.87 4.24 -28.09
N ASN A 39 11.43 5.37 -27.68
CA ASN A 39 12.61 5.41 -26.81
C ASN A 39 12.32 4.75 -25.45
N ASN A 40 11.17 5.04 -24.84
CA ASN A 40 10.77 4.43 -23.58
C ASN A 40 10.65 2.89 -23.69
N ILE A 41 10.06 2.37 -24.77
CA ILE A 41 9.98 0.92 -25.02
C ILE A 41 11.38 0.31 -25.24
N ILE A 42 12.27 1.02 -25.92
CA ILE A 42 13.65 0.58 -26.18
C ILE A 42 14.44 0.46 -24.87
N ASP A 43 14.27 1.41 -23.94
CA ASP A 43 15.00 1.43 -22.67
C ASP A 43 14.62 0.26 -21.76
N ILE A 44 13.35 -0.18 -21.80
CA ILE A 44 12.84 -1.34 -21.06
C ILE A 44 13.32 -2.67 -21.68
N GLY A 45 13.75 -2.68 -22.94
CA GLY A 45 14.10 -3.89 -23.69
C GLY A 45 15.32 -4.63 -23.14
N GLY A 46 15.15 -5.90 -22.74
CA GLY A 46 16.19 -6.79 -22.23
C GLY A 46 17.18 -7.30 -23.30
N SER A 47 18.11 -8.20 -22.90
CA SER A 47 19.05 -8.89 -23.80
C SER A 47 18.34 -9.78 -24.80
N SER A 48 18.69 -9.67 -26.09
CA SER A 48 18.02 -10.39 -27.18
C SER A 48 18.78 -11.63 -27.71
N ALA A 49 20.03 -11.87 -27.29
CA ALA A 49 20.90 -12.85 -27.92
C ALA A 49 20.36 -14.28 -27.82
N ASP A 50 20.02 -14.74 -26.61
CA ASP A 50 19.53 -16.09 -26.38
C ASP A 50 18.11 -16.29 -26.96
N MET A 51 17.27 -15.25 -26.88
CA MET A 51 15.92 -15.25 -27.47
C MET A 51 15.97 -15.39 -28.99
N LYS A 52 16.92 -14.74 -29.65
CA LYS A 52 17.16 -14.82 -31.09
C LYS A 52 17.57 -16.22 -31.54
N SER A 53 18.42 -16.91 -30.77
CA SER A 53 18.94 -18.23 -31.11
C SER A 53 17.93 -19.34 -30.95
N SER A 54 17.03 -19.24 -29.95
CA SER A 54 16.03 -20.28 -29.62
C SER A 54 14.72 -20.17 -30.42
N LEU A 55 14.53 -19.11 -31.23
CA LEU A 55 13.33 -18.94 -32.05
C LEU A 55 13.30 -19.94 -33.23
N ARG A 56 12.26 -20.75 -33.29
CA ARG A 56 12.02 -21.75 -34.36
C ARG A 56 11.63 -21.10 -35.70
N SER A 57 11.75 -21.87 -36.77
CA SER A 57 11.28 -21.47 -38.12
C SER A 57 9.78 -21.20 -38.18
N SER A 58 8.99 -21.80 -37.31
CA SER A 58 7.55 -21.55 -37.16
C SER A 58 7.20 -20.20 -36.55
N GLY A 59 8.17 -19.46 -36.01
CA GLY A 59 7.93 -18.22 -35.24
C GLY A 59 7.64 -18.46 -33.75
N THR A 60 7.83 -19.67 -33.24
CA THR A 60 7.55 -20.04 -31.84
C THR A 60 8.84 -20.36 -31.07
N TRP A 61 8.76 -20.41 -29.74
CA TRP A 61 9.82 -20.91 -28.86
C TRP A 61 9.47 -22.28 -28.32
N SER A 62 10.50 -23.15 -28.15
CA SER A 62 10.32 -24.55 -27.71
C SER A 62 9.92 -24.69 -26.25
N ASP A 63 10.26 -23.70 -25.44
CA ASP A 63 10.04 -23.62 -24.01
C ASP A 63 8.79 -22.82 -23.64
N VAL A 64 7.99 -22.40 -24.62
CA VAL A 64 6.72 -21.72 -24.39
C VAL A 64 5.57 -22.67 -24.69
N ASP A 65 4.71 -22.90 -23.71
CA ASP A 65 3.49 -23.68 -23.89
C ASP A 65 2.37 -22.76 -24.41
N TYR A 66 1.99 -22.95 -25.67
CA TYR A 66 0.93 -22.19 -26.33
C TYR A 66 -0.47 -22.76 -26.10
N THR A 67 -0.59 -23.86 -25.36
CA THR A 67 -1.86 -24.56 -25.08
C THR A 67 -2.34 -24.41 -23.65
N ALA A 68 -1.45 -23.98 -22.74
CA ALA A 68 -1.77 -23.76 -21.33
C ALA A 68 -2.32 -22.36 -21.04
N GLY A 69 -2.80 -22.13 -19.83
CA GLY A 69 -3.20 -20.82 -19.33
C GLY A 69 -4.71 -20.55 -19.39
N CYS A 70 -5.51 -21.59 -19.53
CA CYS A 70 -6.98 -21.50 -19.56
C CYS A 70 -7.63 -21.65 -18.18
N ASP A 71 -6.84 -21.70 -17.14
CA ASP A 71 -7.30 -21.71 -15.76
C ASP A 71 -7.52 -20.29 -15.21
N ALA A 72 -7.97 -20.19 -13.96
CA ALA A 72 -8.25 -18.94 -13.28
C ALA A 72 -7.01 -18.22 -12.74
N SER A 73 -5.79 -18.70 -13.06
CA SER A 73 -4.56 -18.20 -12.42
C SER A 73 -4.01 -16.90 -13.00
N CYS A 74 -4.59 -16.38 -14.07
CA CYS A 74 -4.07 -15.23 -14.84
C CYS A 74 -2.66 -15.46 -15.43
N PHE A 75 -2.19 -16.67 -15.45
CA PHE A 75 -0.92 -17.03 -16.04
C PHE A 75 -1.13 -17.60 -17.43
N LEU A 76 -0.75 -16.84 -18.47
CA LEU A 76 -0.75 -17.30 -19.86
C LEU A 76 0.70 -17.46 -20.32
N PRO A 77 1.25 -18.69 -20.40
CA PRO A 77 2.63 -18.91 -20.82
C PRO A 77 2.96 -18.27 -22.17
N ALA A 78 2.00 -18.19 -23.08
CA ALA A 78 2.13 -17.55 -24.36
C ALA A 78 2.47 -16.05 -24.28
N GLN A 79 2.22 -15.34 -23.16
CA GLN A 79 2.67 -13.96 -22.97
C GLN A 79 4.19 -13.83 -23.06
N THR A 80 4.94 -14.87 -22.69
CA THR A 80 6.39 -14.92 -22.85
C THR A 80 6.80 -14.75 -24.32
N HIS A 81 6.00 -15.25 -25.25
CA HIS A 81 6.20 -15.03 -26.69
C HIS A 81 6.18 -13.54 -27.04
N LEU A 82 5.20 -12.79 -26.53
CA LEU A 82 5.05 -11.37 -26.82
C LEU A 82 6.15 -10.53 -26.16
N THR A 83 6.50 -10.79 -24.91
CA THR A 83 7.60 -10.09 -24.24
C THR A 83 8.93 -10.33 -24.94
N ARG A 84 9.21 -11.56 -25.37
CA ARG A 84 10.41 -11.87 -26.21
C ARG A 84 10.36 -11.17 -27.54
N THR A 85 9.23 -11.17 -28.24
CA THR A 85 9.06 -10.49 -29.54
C THR A 85 9.28 -9.00 -29.39
N ARG A 86 8.75 -8.37 -28.32
CA ARG A 86 8.99 -6.95 -28.00
C ARG A 86 10.47 -6.66 -27.74
N SER A 87 11.16 -7.52 -27.00
CA SER A 87 12.61 -7.41 -26.77
C SER A 87 13.42 -7.51 -28.08
N LEU A 88 13.02 -8.40 -28.99
CA LEU A 88 13.66 -8.48 -30.33
C LEU A 88 13.38 -7.22 -31.16
N ALA A 89 12.17 -6.68 -31.13
CA ALA A 89 11.81 -5.45 -31.81
C ALA A 89 12.59 -4.24 -31.27
N ALA A 90 12.71 -4.13 -29.94
CA ALA A 90 13.51 -3.10 -29.29
C ALA A 90 15.01 -3.22 -29.66
N ALA A 91 15.55 -4.43 -29.71
CA ALA A 91 16.92 -4.67 -30.14
C ALA A 91 17.15 -4.29 -31.62
N TYR A 92 16.17 -4.57 -32.50
CA TYR A 92 16.22 -4.11 -33.89
C TYR A 92 16.14 -2.58 -33.98
N ALA A 93 15.30 -1.94 -33.19
CA ALA A 93 15.19 -0.48 -33.18
C ALA A 93 16.50 0.20 -32.76
N LYS A 94 17.29 -0.43 -31.87
CA LYS A 94 18.66 -0.01 -31.51
C LYS A 94 19.66 -0.20 -32.65
N ASN A 95 19.49 -1.21 -33.52
CA ASN A 95 20.35 -1.52 -34.64
C ASN A 95 19.55 -1.89 -35.89
N THR A 96 19.06 -0.89 -36.61
CA THR A 96 18.20 -1.05 -37.81
C THR A 96 18.89 -1.71 -39.01
N THR A 97 20.20 -1.97 -38.93
CA THR A 97 20.96 -2.67 -39.99
C THR A 97 20.89 -4.22 -39.86
N ASP A 98 20.45 -4.76 -38.72
CA ASP A 98 20.31 -6.22 -38.52
C ASP A 98 19.01 -6.76 -39.18
N THR A 99 19.09 -6.94 -40.51
CA THR A 99 17.97 -7.47 -41.29
C THR A 99 17.59 -8.91 -40.90
N ALA A 100 18.54 -9.69 -40.41
CA ALA A 100 18.28 -11.06 -39.93
C ALA A 100 17.46 -11.03 -38.62
N LEU A 101 17.72 -10.09 -37.73
CA LEU A 101 16.92 -9.86 -36.52
C LEU A 101 15.53 -9.40 -36.89
N LEU A 102 15.38 -8.43 -37.82
CA LEU A 102 14.06 -7.98 -38.31
C LEU A 102 13.24 -9.15 -38.84
N THR A 103 13.82 -10.00 -39.71
CA THR A 103 13.14 -11.16 -40.29
C THR A 103 12.63 -12.11 -39.20
N LYS A 104 13.44 -12.38 -38.17
CA LYS A 104 13.06 -13.22 -37.04
C LYS A 104 11.93 -12.59 -36.22
N THR A 105 12.02 -11.28 -35.95
CA THR A 105 11.02 -10.54 -35.16
C THR A 105 9.66 -10.52 -35.88
N ILE A 106 9.66 -10.22 -37.18
CA ILE A 106 8.43 -10.24 -37.99
C ILE A 106 7.82 -11.65 -38.03
N ARG A 107 8.64 -12.70 -38.09
CA ARG A 107 8.16 -14.09 -38.05
C ARG A 107 7.45 -14.41 -36.73
N ALA A 108 8.03 -13.98 -35.60
CA ALA A 108 7.39 -14.17 -34.30
C ALA A 108 6.10 -13.36 -34.20
N LEU A 109 6.10 -12.11 -34.65
CA LEU A 109 4.89 -11.29 -34.71
C LEU A 109 3.79 -11.94 -35.54
N ASN A 110 4.10 -12.40 -36.75
CA ASN A 110 3.12 -13.05 -37.63
C ASN A 110 2.50 -14.29 -36.99
N TYR A 111 3.30 -15.11 -36.29
CA TYR A 111 2.72 -16.25 -35.57
C TYR A 111 1.59 -15.82 -34.64
N TRP A 112 1.73 -14.70 -33.90
CA TRP A 112 0.67 -14.19 -33.04
C TRP A 112 -0.51 -13.67 -33.84
N LEU A 113 -0.24 -12.80 -34.84
CA LEU A 113 -1.32 -12.22 -35.68
C LEU A 113 -2.15 -13.25 -36.40
N ASP A 114 -1.51 -14.33 -36.90
CA ASP A 114 -2.17 -15.42 -37.62
C ASP A 114 -3.01 -16.33 -36.70
N ASN A 115 -2.70 -16.37 -35.40
CA ASN A 115 -3.38 -17.19 -34.40
C ASN A 115 -4.24 -16.37 -33.42
N ASP A 116 -4.39 -15.05 -33.63
CA ASP A 116 -5.25 -14.21 -32.79
C ASP A 116 -6.72 -14.66 -32.95
N PHE A 117 -7.48 -14.56 -31.82
CA PHE A 117 -8.89 -14.93 -31.85
C PHE A 117 -9.70 -13.97 -32.72
N THR A 118 -10.71 -14.55 -33.42
CA THR A 118 -11.54 -13.82 -34.40
C THR A 118 -12.95 -13.55 -33.90
N THR A 119 -13.40 -14.24 -32.86
CA THR A 119 -14.74 -14.09 -32.27
C THR A 119 -14.75 -12.88 -31.34
N ASN A 120 -15.45 -11.80 -31.70
CA ASN A 120 -15.44 -10.54 -30.98
C ASN A 120 -15.82 -10.67 -29.48
N ASP A 121 -16.82 -11.48 -29.17
CA ASP A 121 -17.31 -11.70 -27.82
C ASP A 121 -16.27 -12.35 -26.88
N CYS A 122 -15.17 -12.87 -27.44
CA CYS A 122 -14.12 -13.51 -26.65
C CYS A 122 -13.32 -12.52 -25.81
N ILE A 123 -13.34 -11.23 -26.11
CA ILE A 123 -12.67 -10.22 -25.28
C ILE A 123 -13.42 -9.97 -23.98
N ASP A 124 -14.74 -10.15 -23.98
CA ASP A 124 -15.59 -9.95 -22.82
C ASP A 124 -15.59 -11.19 -21.92
N TRP A 125 -14.51 -11.29 -21.18
CA TRP A 125 -14.38 -12.21 -20.06
C TRP A 125 -14.88 -13.62 -20.31
N GLY A 126 -14.06 -14.29 -20.86
CA GLY A 126 -14.34 -15.66 -20.98
C GLY A 126 -15.54 -15.91 -21.74
N GLY A 127 -15.50 -15.79 -22.93
CA GLY A 127 -16.42 -16.49 -23.77
C GLY A 127 -16.84 -17.88 -23.24
N ASN A 128 -16.48 -18.16 -21.99
CA ASN A 128 -16.95 -19.27 -21.17
C ASN A 128 -18.47 -19.42 -21.19
N SER A 129 -19.21 -18.32 -21.22
CA SER A 129 -20.66 -18.37 -21.33
C SER A 129 -21.16 -18.75 -22.73
N ALA A 130 -20.34 -18.60 -23.76
CA ALA A 130 -20.70 -18.89 -25.16
C ALA A 130 -20.11 -20.21 -25.69
N GLY A 131 -19.18 -20.85 -24.99
CA GLY A 131 -18.54 -22.11 -25.42
C GLY A 131 -17.73 -22.02 -26.72
N SER A 132 -17.59 -20.80 -27.29
CA SER A 132 -17.02 -20.57 -28.62
C SER A 132 -15.66 -19.89 -28.62
N CYS A 133 -15.15 -19.49 -27.43
CA CYS A 133 -13.85 -18.84 -27.33
C CYS A 133 -12.77 -19.88 -27.11
N PRO A 134 -11.79 -19.96 -28.02
CA PRO A 134 -10.71 -20.92 -27.90
C PRO A 134 -9.79 -20.57 -26.74
N CYS A 135 -9.15 -21.59 -26.18
CA CYS A 135 -8.08 -21.44 -25.23
C CYS A 135 -6.83 -22.13 -25.75
N GLY A 136 -5.68 -21.47 -25.59
CA GLY A 136 -4.45 -21.92 -26.21
C GLY A 136 -4.45 -21.68 -27.74
N THR A 137 -3.65 -22.45 -28.46
CA THR A 137 -3.57 -22.36 -29.92
C THR A 137 -4.60 -23.26 -30.60
N PRO A 138 -5.30 -22.83 -31.70
CA PRO A 138 -5.31 -21.46 -32.20
C PRO A 138 -6.16 -20.53 -31.33
N GLY A 139 -5.88 -19.24 -31.40
CA GLY A 139 -6.69 -18.23 -30.75
C GLY A 139 -6.05 -17.62 -29.50
N LEU A 140 -4.92 -18.13 -29.04
CA LEU A 140 -4.05 -17.57 -27.98
C LEU A 140 -4.83 -16.83 -26.87
N TRP A 141 -5.81 -17.50 -26.31
CA TRP A 141 -6.83 -16.93 -25.44
C TRP A 141 -6.78 -17.50 -24.04
N ASN A 142 -6.89 -16.62 -23.03
CA ASN A 142 -7.16 -17.03 -21.65
C ASN A 142 -8.47 -16.38 -21.16
N PRO A 143 -9.58 -17.11 -21.09
CA PRO A 143 -10.89 -16.55 -20.76
C PRO A 143 -11.04 -16.14 -19.31
N ASN A 144 -10.17 -16.59 -18.43
CA ASN A 144 -10.32 -16.40 -16.98
C ASN A 144 -9.47 -15.24 -16.44
N CYS A 145 -8.75 -14.50 -17.31
CA CYS A 145 -7.92 -13.39 -16.88
C CYS A 145 -8.09 -12.16 -17.76
N LEU A 146 -8.60 -11.11 -17.15
CA LEU A 146 -8.68 -9.78 -17.73
C LEU A 146 -7.32 -9.31 -18.28
N TYR A 147 -6.27 -9.41 -17.45
CA TYR A 147 -4.96 -8.85 -17.77
C TYR A 147 -4.42 -9.30 -19.12
N ASN A 148 -4.50 -10.60 -19.43
CA ASN A 148 -3.84 -11.13 -20.63
C ASN A 148 -4.41 -10.55 -21.93
N GLN A 149 -5.74 -10.46 -22.07
CA GLN A 149 -6.36 -10.08 -23.36
C GLN A 149 -6.70 -8.60 -23.44
N ILE A 150 -6.95 -7.96 -22.28
CA ILE A 150 -7.31 -6.54 -22.24
C ILE A 150 -6.07 -5.64 -22.10
N ILE A 151 -5.05 -6.09 -21.39
CA ILE A 151 -3.86 -5.26 -21.05
C ILE A 151 -2.60 -5.85 -21.68
N GLY A 152 -2.17 -7.03 -21.25
CA GLY A 152 -0.85 -7.57 -21.56
C GLY A 152 -0.62 -7.83 -23.07
N THR A 153 -1.57 -8.43 -23.77
CA THR A 153 -1.48 -8.69 -25.21
C THR A 153 -1.48 -7.39 -26.02
N PRO A 154 -2.48 -6.48 -25.88
CA PRO A 154 -2.49 -5.26 -26.70
C PRO A 154 -1.32 -4.33 -26.38
N THR A 155 -0.86 -4.21 -25.13
CA THR A 155 0.33 -3.43 -24.78
C THR A 155 1.59 -3.96 -25.48
N ASN A 156 1.81 -5.27 -25.45
CA ASN A 156 2.97 -5.86 -26.14
C ASN A 156 2.87 -5.75 -27.66
N ILE A 157 1.73 -6.07 -28.25
CA ILE A 157 1.50 -5.93 -29.70
C ILE A 157 1.65 -4.48 -30.13
N GLY A 158 1.05 -3.53 -29.42
CA GLY A 158 1.18 -2.10 -29.70
C GLY A 158 2.64 -1.63 -29.70
N GLY A 159 3.39 -2.01 -28.66
CA GLY A 159 4.81 -1.69 -28.58
C GLY A 159 5.65 -2.29 -29.72
N ILE A 160 5.44 -3.57 -30.05
CA ILE A 160 6.12 -4.23 -31.20
C ILE A 160 5.80 -3.51 -32.49
N CYS A 161 4.53 -3.24 -32.76
CA CYS A 161 4.08 -2.67 -34.02
C CYS A 161 4.51 -1.19 -34.16
N LEU A 162 4.57 -0.43 -33.06
CA LEU A 162 5.08 0.93 -33.06
C LEU A 162 6.59 0.96 -33.37
N LEU A 163 7.38 0.06 -32.75
CA LEU A 163 8.82 -0.09 -33.00
C LEU A 163 9.12 -0.46 -34.48
N LEU A 164 8.24 -1.26 -35.09
CA LEU A 164 8.42 -1.78 -36.45
C LEU A 164 7.54 -1.07 -37.49
N GLN A 165 6.83 0.01 -37.14
CA GLN A 165 5.82 0.68 -37.98
C GLN A 165 6.25 0.87 -39.46
N GLN A 166 7.50 1.31 -39.67
CA GLN A 166 8.07 1.55 -40.99
C GLN A 166 8.43 0.27 -41.79
N LYS A 167 8.33 -0.91 -41.17
CA LYS A 167 8.77 -2.21 -41.71
C LYS A 167 7.62 -3.21 -41.87
N LEU A 168 6.45 -2.89 -41.32
CA LEU A 168 5.25 -3.73 -41.40
C LEU A 168 4.46 -3.45 -42.67
N THR A 169 3.80 -4.50 -43.20
CA THR A 169 2.82 -4.36 -44.28
C THR A 169 1.54 -3.70 -43.75
N PRO A 170 0.70 -3.13 -44.67
CA PRO A 170 -0.61 -2.59 -44.29
C PRO A 170 -1.48 -3.61 -43.53
N ASP A 171 -1.49 -4.89 -43.97
CA ASP A 171 -2.26 -5.94 -43.30
C ASP A 171 -1.76 -6.23 -41.87
N GLN A 172 -0.44 -6.24 -41.65
CA GLN A 172 0.13 -6.40 -40.32
C GLN A 172 -0.23 -5.22 -39.43
N LEU A 173 -0.14 -3.98 -39.93
CA LEU A 173 -0.54 -2.77 -39.19
C LEU A 173 -2.03 -2.80 -38.84
N ALA A 174 -2.88 -3.22 -39.76
CA ALA A 174 -4.31 -3.36 -39.52
C ALA A 174 -4.62 -4.42 -38.44
N ALA A 175 -3.90 -5.54 -38.45
CA ALA A 175 -4.05 -6.58 -37.43
C ALA A 175 -3.57 -6.08 -36.05
N CYS A 176 -2.45 -5.34 -35.98
CA CYS A 176 -1.99 -4.69 -34.76
C CYS A 176 -3.03 -3.70 -34.20
N SER A 177 -3.55 -2.83 -35.06
CA SER A 177 -4.56 -1.83 -34.69
C SER A 177 -5.86 -2.50 -34.21
N LYS A 178 -6.29 -3.59 -34.84
CA LYS A 178 -7.47 -4.37 -34.40
C LYS A 178 -7.34 -4.89 -32.98
N ILE A 179 -6.18 -5.45 -32.62
CA ILE A 179 -5.94 -5.98 -31.26
C ILE A 179 -6.00 -4.88 -30.23
N GLN A 180 -5.45 -3.71 -30.51
CA GLN A 180 -5.49 -2.56 -29.60
C GLN A 180 -6.89 -1.93 -29.53
N ALA A 181 -7.52 -1.70 -30.66
CA ALA A 181 -8.84 -1.06 -30.74
C ALA A 181 -9.92 -1.83 -29.99
N ARG A 182 -9.93 -3.18 -30.08
CA ARG A 182 -10.91 -4.00 -29.34
C ARG A 182 -10.71 -3.94 -27.82
N SER A 183 -9.47 -3.74 -27.34
CA SER A 183 -9.20 -3.53 -25.93
C SER A 183 -9.61 -2.12 -25.51
N TYR A 184 -9.14 -1.09 -26.20
CA TYR A 184 -9.44 0.29 -25.90
C TYR A 184 -10.95 0.59 -25.89
N ALA A 185 -11.70 0.06 -26.82
CA ALA A 185 -13.16 0.23 -26.87
C ALA A 185 -13.89 -0.28 -25.60
N THR A 186 -13.25 -1.11 -24.79
CA THR A 186 -13.86 -1.57 -23.52
C THR A 186 -13.91 -0.48 -22.43
N ILE A 187 -13.21 0.64 -22.61
CA ILE A 187 -13.35 1.80 -21.70
C ILE A 187 -14.79 2.30 -21.69
N ASP A 188 -15.40 2.44 -22.86
CA ASP A 188 -16.77 2.95 -23.01
C ASP A 188 -17.84 1.88 -22.78
N THR A 189 -17.58 0.67 -23.23
CA THR A 189 -18.58 -0.40 -23.20
C THR A 189 -18.58 -1.18 -21.89
N GLY A 190 -17.49 -1.12 -21.12
CA GLY A 190 -17.25 -2.01 -19.99
C GLY A 190 -17.13 -3.47 -20.43
N LEU A 191 -17.16 -4.35 -19.45
CA LEU A 191 -17.19 -5.81 -19.61
C LEU A 191 -18.35 -6.39 -18.81
N ARG A 192 -18.75 -7.64 -19.09
CA ARG A 192 -19.85 -8.31 -18.34
C ARG A 192 -19.63 -8.35 -16.84
N THR A 193 -18.37 -8.35 -16.39
CA THR A 193 -18.01 -8.44 -14.97
C THR A 193 -17.91 -7.10 -14.27
N PHE A 194 -17.75 -6.00 -15.01
CA PHE A 194 -17.74 -4.64 -14.49
C PHE A 194 -18.02 -3.61 -15.59
N SER A 195 -18.67 -2.53 -15.22
CA SER A 195 -19.14 -1.50 -16.13
C SER A 195 -18.13 -0.40 -16.44
N SER A 196 -17.05 -0.31 -15.68
CA SER A 196 -16.04 0.75 -15.84
C SER A 196 -14.71 0.34 -15.23
N TYR A 197 -13.63 0.81 -15.84
CA TYR A 197 -12.28 0.68 -15.31
C TYR A 197 -12.01 1.77 -14.28
N THR A 198 -11.16 1.47 -13.28
CA THR A 198 -10.72 2.38 -12.24
C THR A 198 -9.24 2.13 -11.88
N GLY A 199 -8.58 3.11 -11.27
CA GLY A 199 -7.20 2.99 -10.81
C GLY A 199 -6.23 2.60 -11.93
N ALA A 200 -5.28 1.71 -11.65
CA ALA A 200 -4.24 1.32 -12.60
C ALA A 200 -4.81 0.70 -13.89
N ASN A 201 -5.85 -0.11 -13.79
CA ASN A 201 -6.43 -0.74 -14.99
C ASN A 201 -7.01 0.28 -15.99
N LEU A 202 -7.52 1.42 -15.52
CA LEU A 202 -7.97 2.50 -16.41
C LEU A 202 -6.79 3.09 -17.19
N LEU A 203 -5.67 3.37 -16.49
CA LEU A 203 -4.47 3.92 -17.12
C LEU A 203 -3.86 2.96 -18.13
N ASP A 204 -3.79 1.67 -17.80
CA ASP A 204 -3.32 0.63 -18.72
C ASP A 204 -4.12 0.65 -20.04
N VAL A 205 -5.45 0.64 -19.96
CA VAL A 205 -6.30 0.57 -21.16
C VAL A 205 -6.29 1.89 -21.93
N ALA A 206 -6.26 3.05 -21.24
CA ALA A 206 -6.08 4.34 -21.88
C ALA A 206 -4.71 4.46 -22.59
N SER A 207 -3.64 3.93 -21.99
CA SER A 207 -2.31 3.89 -22.63
C SER A 207 -2.27 3.02 -23.90
N ILE A 208 -3.10 1.98 -23.97
CA ILE A 208 -3.31 1.22 -25.22
C ILE A 208 -3.97 2.11 -26.28
N GLY A 209 -4.97 2.91 -25.92
CA GLY A 209 -5.59 3.91 -26.79
C GLY A 209 -4.59 4.95 -27.31
N ILE A 210 -3.71 5.46 -26.43
CA ILE A 210 -2.64 6.37 -26.84
C ILE A 210 -1.72 5.69 -27.87
N THR A 211 -1.31 4.44 -27.63
CA THR A 211 -0.48 3.68 -28.59
C THR A 211 -1.20 3.47 -29.91
N LEU A 212 -2.51 3.18 -29.89
CA LEU A 212 -3.35 3.04 -31.09
C LEU A 212 -3.40 4.34 -31.91
N GLY A 213 -3.62 5.49 -31.23
CA GLY A 213 -3.62 6.81 -31.88
C GLY A 213 -2.27 7.14 -32.54
N LEU A 214 -1.17 6.83 -31.86
CA LEU A 214 0.18 7.01 -32.41
C LEU A 214 0.49 6.07 -33.58
N LEU A 215 0.08 4.79 -33.48
CA LEU A 215 0.29 3.80 -34.53
C LEU A 215 -0.47 4.16 -35.81
N ASN A 216 -1.70 4.63 -35.68
CA ASN A 216 -2.54 5.02 -36.82
C ASN A 216 -2.35 6.48 -37.25
N LYS A 217 -1.58 7.28 -36.50
CA LYS A 217 -1.45 8.75 -36.65
C LYS A 217 -2.81 9.43 -36.62
N ASP A 218 -3.69 8.97 -35.74
CA ASP A 218 -5.06 9.47 -35.57
C ASP A 218 -5.11 10.42 -34.35
N ALA A 219 -5.21 11.71 -34.64
CA ALA A 219 -5.27 12.77 -33.64
C ALA A 219 -6.53 12.66 -32.74
N ASN A 220 -7.66 12.18 -33.28
CA ASN A 220 -8.89 12.07 -32.49
C ASN A 220 -8.79 10.90 -31.49
N THR A 221 -8.33 9.73 -31.93
CA THR A 221 -8.08 8.60 -31.02
C THR A 221 -7.03 8.95 -29.97
N LEU A 222 -5.96 9.68 -30.35
CA LEU A 222 -4.92 10.09 -29.39
C LEU A 222 -5.48 11.07 -28.34
N LYS A 223 -6.28 12.05 -28.76
CA LYS A 223 -6.92 13.01 -27.87
C LYS A 223 -7.84 12.32 -26.87
N ASP A 224 -8.75 11.50 -27.37
CA ASP A 224 -9.70 10.74 -26.57
C ASP A 224 -9.00 9.86 -25.53
N ALA A 225 -7.95 9.14 -25.93
CA ALA A 225 -7.18 8.31 -25.02
C ALA A 225 -6.39 9.10 -23.96
N LEU A 226 -5.90 10.30 -24.29
CA LEU A 226 -5.26 11.19 -23.31
C LEU A 226 -6.29 11.77 -22.32
N GLU A 227 -7.50 12.11 -22.78
CA GLU A 227 -8.61 12.55 -21.91
C GLU A 227 -9.01 11.44 -20.94
N ASP A 228 -9.14 10.20 -21.40
CA ASP A 228 -9.40 9.03 -20.56
C ASP A 228 -8.27 8.78 -19.55
N PHE A 229 -7.02 8.91 -20.00
CA PHE A 229 -5.85 8.74 -19.13
C PHE A 229 -5.85 9.77 -18.01
N TYR A 230 -5.96 11.07 -18.34
CA TYR A 230 -5.94 12.14 -17.34
C TYR A 230 -7.15 12.13 -16.43
N ARG A 231 -8.34 11.75 -16.92
CA ARG A 231 -9.52 11.50 -16.09
C ARG A 231 -9.27 10.43 -15.02
N GLY A 232 -8.40 9.47 -15.31
CA GLY A 232 -7.95 8.47 -14.35
C GLY A 232 -7.00 9.00 -13.28
N VAL A 233 -6.49 10.24 -13.40
CA VAL A 233 -5.46 10.83 -12.53
C VAL A 233 -6.06 11.87 -11.60
N GLU A 234 -7.20 11.59 -11.00
CA GLU A 234 -7.86 12.45 -10.03
C GLU A 234 -7.76 11.88 -8.62
N ILE A 235 -7.79 12.77 -7.63
CA ILE A 235 -8.01 12.34 -6.24
C ILE A 235 -9.44 11.82 -6.13
N SER A 236 -9.61 10.60 -5.65
CA SER A 236 -10.92 9.96 -5.52
C SER A 236 -11.91 10.81 -4.72
N ASP A 237 -13.08 11.02 -5.27
CA ASP A 237 -14.23 11.69 -4.64
C ASP A 237 -15.11 10.71 -3.83
N LYS A 238 -14.70 9.43 -3.75
CA LYS A 238 -15.44 8.36 -3.08
C LYS A 238 -14.66 7.79 -1.90
N VAL A 239 -15.34 7.59 -0.79
CA VAL A 239 -14.77 6.84 0.34
C VAL A 239 -14.43 5.42 -0.11
N ALA A 240 -13.19 5.00 0.10
CA ALA A 240 -12.66 3.70 -0.33
C ALA A 240 -12.77 3.44 -1.86
N GLY A 241 -12.86 4.51 -2.66
CA GLY A 241 -12.77 4.41 -4.12
C GLY A 241 -11.38 3.97 -4.57
N ASP A 242 -11.30 3.28 -5.71
CA ASP A 242 -10.01 2.93 -6.31
C ASP A 242 -9.28 4.19 -6.81
N GLY A 243 -7.94 4.18 -6.79
CA GLY A 243 -7.09 5.29 -7.18
C GLY A 243 -6.51 6.09 -6.01
N ILE A 244 -6.05 7.30 -6.30
CA ILE A 244 -5.38 8.20 -5.35
C ILE A 244 -6.38 8.73 -4.33
N GLN A 245 -6.05 8.61 -3.04
CA GLN A 245 -6.84 9.17 -1.95
C GLN A 245 -6.30 10.55 -1.53
N SER A 246 -7.15 11.35 -0.89
CA SER A 246 -6.80 12.71 -0.43
C SER A 246 -5.71 12.76 0.65
N ASP A 247 -5.34 11.64 1.24
CA ASP A 247 -4.22 11.49 2.19
C ASP A 247 -2.91 11.01 1.54
N GLY A 248 -2.92 10.72 0.23
CA GLY A 248 -1.80 10.20 -0.53
C GLY A 248 -1.66 8.68 -0.50
N SER A 249 -2.60 7.96 0.12
CA SER A 249 -2.70 6.52 -0.07
C SER A 249 -3.30 6.18 -1.44
N PHE A 250 -3.02 5.00 -1.95
CA PHE A 250 -3.62 4.44 -3.16
C PHE A 250 -4.47 3.24 -2.81
N MET A 251 -5.69 3.22 -3.25
CA MET A 251 -6.60 2.10 -3.05
C MET A 251 -6.92 1.37 -4.34
N GLN A 252 -7.12 0.07 -4.24
CA GLN A 252 -7.64 -0.77 -5.30
C GLN A 252 -8.57 -1.83 -4.71
N HIS A 253 -9.48 -2.37 -5.52
CA HIS A 253 -10.42 -3.43 -5.13
C HIS A 253 -11.36 -3.06 -3.98
N ALA A 254 -11.86 -1.81 -3.99
CA ALA A 254 -12.87 -1.29 -3.08
C ALA A 254 -12.42 -1.21 -1.60
N GLY A 255 -11.29 -0.55 -1.37
CA GLY A 255 -10.85 -0.17 -0.02
C GLY A 255 -9.66 -0.95 0.51
N LEU A 256 -8.86 -1.58 -0.35
CA LEU A 256 -7.58 -2.16 0.02
C LEU A 256 -6.44 -1.18 -0.26
N LEU A 257 -5.62 -0.91 0.75
CA LEU A 257 -4.39 -0.13 0.62
C LEU A 257 -3.37 -0.86 -0.26
N TYR A 258 -2.96 -0.22 -1.37
CA TYR A 258 -2.20 -0.90 -2.42
C TYR A 258 -1.12 -0.04 -3.09
N ASN A 259 -0.52 0.92 -2.38
CA ASN A 259 0.55 1.78 -2.94
C ASN A 259 1.69 0.97 -3.56
N GLY A 260 2.08 -0.15 -2.94
CA GLY A 260 3.23 -0.95 -3.33
C GLY A 260 3.01 -1.95 -4.46
N ASN A 261 1.80 -2.07 -5.03
CA ASN A 261 1.56 -2.91 -6.21
C ASN A 261 0.76 -2.13 -7.25
N TYR A 262 -0.57 -2.09 -7.19
CA TYR A 262 -1.37 -1.32 -8.14
C TYR A 262 -0.98 0.17 -8.16
N GLY A 263 -0.68 0.77 -6.99
CA GLY A 263 -0.18 2.14 -6.91
C GLY A 263 1.19 2.32 -7.58
N LYS A 264 2.09 1.34 -7.43
CA LYS A 264 3.39 1.31 -8.12
C LYS A 264 3.22 1.21 -9.65
N ASP A 265 2.35 0.31 -10.12
CA ASP A 265 2.07 0.17 -11.56
C ASP A 265 1.44 1.45 -12.10
N TYR A 266 0.46 2.01 -11.38
CA TYR A 266 -0.14 3.29 -11.68
C TYR A 266 0.88 4.44 -11.77
N ILE A 267 1.84 4.54 -10.84
CA ILE A 267 2.91 5.55 -10.90
C ILE A 267 3.75 5.36 -12.17
N ASN A 268 4.12 4.13 -12.53
CA ASN A 268 4.92 3.86 -13.72
C ASN A 268 4.18 4.22 -15.02
N ASP A 269 2.87 4.00 -15.08
CA ASP A 269 2.03 4.42 -16.20
C ASP A 269 1.99 5.95 -16.33
N LEU A 270 1.82 6.66 -15.18
CA LEU A 270 1.88 8.11 -15.15
C LEU A 270 3.22 8.64 -15.66
N LEU A 271 4.33 8.09 -15.14
CA LEU A 271 5.68 8.51 -15.56
C LEU A 271 5.90 8.32 -17.05
N SER A 272 5.39 7.22 -17.62
CA SER A 272 5.50 6.97 -19.05
C SER A 272 4.84 8.08 -19.86
N VAL A 273 3.58 8.40 -19.56
CA VAL A 273 2.80 9.40 -20.31
C VAL A 273 3.28 10.83 -20.00
N PHE A 274 3.62 11.14 -18.75
CA PHE A 274 4.08 12.48 -18.36
C PHE A 274 5.40 12.85 -19.04
N ILE A 275 6.36 11.93 -19.12
CA ILE A 275 7.62 12.13 -19.86
C ILE A 275 7.37 12.25 -21.36
N GLU A 276 6.46 11.45 -21.92
CA GLU A 276 6.12 11.49 -23.34
C GLU A 276 5.47 12.81 -23.74
N THR A 277 4.58 13.36 -22.91
CA THR A 277 3.83 14.61 -23.19
C THR A 277 4.51 15.89 -22.69
N LYS A 278 5.60 15.77 -21.92
CA LYS A 278 6.34 16.90 -21.36
C LYS A 278 6.67 17.95 -22.44
N GLU A 279 6.55 19.24 -22.09
CA GLU A 279 6.84 20.36 -22.99
C GLU A 279 6.00 20.39 -24.27
N THR A 280 4.82 19.75 -24.28
CA THR A 280 3.83 19.87 -25.32
C THR A 280 2.54 20.45 -24.75
N GLU A 281 1.62 20.87 -25.63
CA GLU A 281 0.27 21.27 -25.23
C GLU A 281 -0.58 20.10 -24.64
N LEU A 282 -0.05 18.87 -24.74
CA LEU A 282 -0.66 17.64 -24.25
C LEU A 282 -0.14 17.24 -22.84
N ALA A 283 0.70 18.07 -22.22
CA ALA A 283 1.24 17.84 -20.89
C ALA A 283 0.14 17.67 -19.82
N PRO A 284 0.42 16.96 -18.71
CA PRO A 284 -0.59 16.70 -17.69
C PRO A 284 -1.19 17.99 -17.15
N PRO A 285 -2.52 18.08 -17.03
CA PRO A 285 -3.21 19.25 -16.46
C PRO A 285 -2.87 19.42 -14.97
N THR A 286 -3.03 20.62 -14.45
CA THR A 286 -2.64 21.00 -13.08
C THR A 286 -3.22 20.06 -12.00
N TYR A 287 -4.47 19.62 -12.16
CA TYR A 287 -5.08 18.70 -11.21
C TYR A 287 -4.38 17.32 -11.18
N ALA A 288 -3.91 16.82 -12.34
CA ALA A 288 -3.18 15.57 -12.44
C ALA A 288 -1.76 15.69 -11.85
N GLN A 289 -1.09 16.84 -12.04
CA GLN A 289 0.19 17.16 -11.41
C GLN A 289 0.04 17.17 -9.88
N PHE A 290 -1.00 17.80 -9.35
CA PHE A 290 -1.29 17.85 -7.91
C PHE A 290 -1.62 16.46 -7.36
N ALA A 291 -2.43 15.67 -8.07
CA ALA A 291 -2.76 14.30 -7.66
C ALA A 291 -1.52 13.39 -7.62
N PHE A 292 -0.61 13.54 -8.59
CA PHE A 292 0.66 12.79 -8.63
C PHE A 292 1.57 13.18 -7.46
N GLU A 293 1.75 14.48 -7.18
CA GLU A 293 2.53 14.94 -6.02
C GLU A 293 1.94 14.36 -4.71
N THR A 294 0.62 14.43 -4.55
CA THR A 294 -0.08 13.88 -3.39
C THR A 294 0.20 12.37 -3.23
N LEU A 295 0.15 11.60 -4.32
CA LEU A 295 0.46 10.17 -4.33
C LEU A 295 1.93 9.89 -3.96
N MET A 296 2.86 10.66 -4.51
CA MET A 296 4.29 10.50 -4.21
C MET A 296 4.61 10.88 -2.77
N SER A 297 4.02 11.97 -2.27
CA SER A 297 4.11 12.39 -0.87
C SER A 297 3.55 11.34 0.11
N GLY A 298 2.51 10.60 -0.29
CA GLY A 298 2.02 9.46 0.50
C GLY A 298 2.94 8.25 0.41
N SER A 299 3.37 7.92 -0.79
CA SER A 299 4.15 6.72 -1.09
C SER A 299 5.53 6.72 -0.43
N GLU A 300 6.22 7.86 -0.33
CA GLU A 300 7.52 7.92 0.35
C GLU A 300 7.44 7.49 1.83
N TRP A 301 6.33 7.78 2.52
CA TRP A 301 6.10 7.33 3.90
C TRP A 301 5.93 5.83 4.01
N MET A 302 5.54 5.17 2.92
CA MET A 302 5.27 3.74 2.84
C MET A 302 6.46 2.92 2.31
N MET A 303 7.60 3.58 2.05
CA MET A 303 8.86 2.96 1.65
C MET A 303 9.82 2.87 2.84
N ILE A 304 10.69 1.87 2.84
CA ILE A 304 11.77 1.68 3.82
C ILE A 304 13.07 1.38 3.07
N ALA A 305 14.20 1.66 3.70
CA ALA A 305 15.50 1.22 3.21
C ALA A 305 15.81 -0.20 3.73
N ASP A 306 16.28 -1.08 2.84
CA ASP A 306 16.93 -2.33 3.20
C ASP A 306 18.45 -2.13 3.19
N THR A 307 19.06 -2.18 4.36
CA THR A 307 20.48 -1.88 4.55
C THR A 307 21.40 -2.94 3.96
N LYS A 308 20.94 -4.19 3.81
CA LYS A 308 21.69 -5.29 3.22
C LYS A 308 21.68 -5.27 1.70
N LEU A 309 20.50 -5.03 1.13
CA LEU A 309 20.30 -4.95 -0.31
C LEU A 309 20.66 -3.56 -0.87
N LYS A 310 20.80 -2.56 0.02
CA LYS A 310 21.02 -1.14 -0.34
C LYS A 310 19.98 -0.66 -1.34
N SER A 311 18.73 -0.98 -1.07
CA SER A 311 17.59 -0.68 -1.94
C SER A 311 16.36 -0.25 -1.13
N LEU A 312 15.42 0.37 -1.80
CA LEU A 312 14.12 0.67 -1.20
C LEU A 312 13.17 -0.51 -1.35
N LEU A 313 12.42 -0.77 -0.28
CA LEU A 313 11.32 -1.72 -0.24
C LEU A 313 10.02 -1.02 0.13
N TRP A 314 8.90 -1.58 -0.32
CA TRP A 314 7.59 -1.24 0.21
C TRP A 314 7.38 -1.88 1.58
N GLN A 315 6.73 -1.15 2.50
CA GLN A 315 6.23 -1.73 3.74
C GLN A 315 5.21 -2.84 3.42
N TYR A 316 5.28 -3.96 4.14
CA TYR A 316 4.48 -5.14 3.78
C TYR A 316 2.96 -4.95 3.92
N SER A 317 2.52 -3.97 4.69
CA SER A 317 1.09 -3.63 4.81
C SER A 317 0.50 -2.92 3.58
N VAL A 318 1.32 -2.49 2.61
CA VAL A 318 0.88 -1.70 1.44
C VAL A 318 1.01 -2.43 0.11
N ILE A 319 1.44 -3.70 0.12
CA ILE A 319 1.63 -4.52 -1.09
C ILE A 319 0.50 -5.54 -1.32
N GLY A 320 -0.52 -5.55 -0.45
CA GLY A 320 -1.68 -6.44 -0.55
C GLY A 320 -1.29 -7.91 -0.64
N ARG A 321 -1.87 -8.65 -1.62
CA ARG A 321 -1.58 -10.08 -1.81
C ARG A 321 -0.14 -10.40 -2.24
N MET A 322 0.64 -9.39 -2.67
CA MET A 322 2.03 -9.60 -3.09
C MET A 322 2.97 -9.98 -1.92
N ILE A 323 2.50 -9.92 -0.68
CA ILE A 323 3.17 -10.50 0.49
C ILE A 323 3.42 -12.02 0.36
N SER A 324 2.66 -12.71 -0.49
CA SER A 324 2.83 -14.14 -0.78
C SER A 324 3.92 -14.47 -1.80
N PHE A 325 4.65 -13.48 -2.30
CA PHE A 325 5.75 -13.66 -3.25
C PHE A 325 7.10 -13.56 -2.55
N ARG A 326 8.05 -14.37 -3.04
CA ARG A 326 9.46 -14.22 -2.67
C ARG A 326 10.04 -12.93 -3.25
N TYR A 327 11.06 -12.41 -2.59
CA TYR A 327 11.82 -11.26 -3.09
C TYR A 327 12.35 -11.49 -4.53
N SER A 328 12.84 -12.71 -4.81
CA SER A 328 13.39 -13.08 -6.12
C SER A 328 12.36 -13.11 -7.26
N ASP A 329 11.08 -13.14 -6.98
CA ASP A 329 10.03 -13.32 -8.00
C ASP A 329 9.62 -12.00 -8.66
N ASN A 330 10.36 -10.93 -8.39
CA ASN A 330 10.25 -9.62 -9.05
C ASN A 330 8.84 -8.97 -8.94
N GLN A 331 8.12 -9.29 -7.89
CA GLN A 331 6.85 -8.66 -7.54
C GLN A 331 7.07 -7.45 -6.60
N ALA A 332 6.02 -6.85 -6.07
CA ALA A 332 6.13 -5.74 -5.12
C ALA A 332 6.99 -6.06 -3.88
N SER A 333 7.15 -7.34 -3.52
CA SER A 333 8.05 -7.81 -2.48
C SER A 333 9.54 -7.69 -2.85
N GLY A 334 9.88 -7.55 -4.13
CA GLY A 334 11.26 -7.51 -4.66
C GLY A 334 11.83 -6.11 -4.83
N GLY A 335 11.21 -5.07 -4.26
CA GLY A 335 11.68 -3.70 -4.34
C GLY A 335 10.60 -2.70 -4.70
N VAL A 336 10.94 -1.42 -4.72
CA VAL A 336 9.99 -0.34 -5.04
C VAL A 336 9.62 -0.34 -6.51
N ALA A 337 10.55 -0.64 -7.40
CA ALA A 337 10.36 -0.73 -8.85
C ALA A 337 9.74 0.53 -9.48
N ILE A 338 10.13 1.72 -9.00
CA ILE A 338 9.82 3.03 -9.57
C ILE A 338 11.15 3.70 -9.92
N ASP A 339 11.24 4.28 -11.11
CA ASP A 339 12.40 5.09 -11.52
C ASP A 339 12.31 6.48 -10.90
N ILE A 340 13.02 6.69 -9.79
CA ILE A 340 12.99 7.95 -9.04
C ILE A 340 13.52 9.14 -9.87
N ASN A 341 14.45 8.89 -10.78
CA ASN A 341 14.93 9.95 -11.69
C ASN A 341 13.83 10.39 -12.68
N LYS A 342 12.99 9.45 -13.12
CA LYS A 342 11.84 9.80 -13.96
C LYS A 342 10.76 10.56 -13.18
N VAL A 343 10.58 10.27 -11.89
CA VAL A 343 9.67 11.05 -11.01
C VAL A 343 10.10 12.52 -11.01
N GLU A 344 11.38 12.80 -10.76
CA GLU A 344 11.92 14.15 -10.76
C GLU A 344 11.78 14.82 -12.13
N ALA A 345 12.26 14.14 -13.19
CA ALA A 345 12.22 14.65 -14.56
C ALA A 345 10.78 14.95 -15.06
N SER A 346 9.76 14.23 -14.58
CA SER A 346 8.39 14.46 -14.97
C SER A 346 7.81 15.75 -14.39
N ALA A 347 8.29 16.18 -13.22
CA ALA A 347 7.76 17.33 -12.47
C ALA A 347 8.44 18.66 -12.82
N GLU A 348 9.45 18.66 -13.69
CA GLU A 348 10.14 19.89 -14.09
C GLU A 348 9.16 20.89 -14.70
N GLY A 349 9.20 22.12 -14.18
CA GLY A 349 8.32 23.22 -14.58
C GLY A 349 6.93 23.20 -13.92
N TRP A 350 6.62 22.25 -13.05
CA TRP A 350 5.35 22.22 -12.32
C TRP A 350 5.34 23.21 -11.14
N GLU A 351 4.16 23.67 -10.74
CA GLU A 351 4.01 24.49 -9.53
C GLU A 351 4.55 23.75 -8.26
N LYS A 352 4.45 22.42 -8.24
CA LYS A 352 4.88 21.54 -7.15
C LYS A 352 6.24 20.87 -7.37
N GLU A 353 7.02 21.32 -8.34
CA GLU A 353 8.36 20.77 -8.64
C GLU A 353 9.23 20.64 -7.37
N ALA A 354 9.32 21.72 -6.58
CA ALA A 354 10.15 21.70 -5.37
C ALA A 354 9.72 20.64 -4.33
N ASP A 355 8.42 20.39 -4.21
CA ASP A 355 7.89 19.36 -3.32
C ASP A 355 8.26 17.95 -3.84
N VAL A 356 8.16 17.72 -5.15
CA VAL A 356 8.55 16.46 -5.81
C VAL A 356 10.06 16.23 -5.70
N VAL A 357 10.89 17.24 -5.98
CA VAL A 357 12.36 17.17 -5.82
C VAL A 357 12.75 16.81 -4.40
N ALA A 358 12.11 17.43 -3.38
CA ALA A 358 12.38 17.10 -1.99
C ALA A 358 12.03 15.62 -1.64
N ILE A 359 11.05 15.02 -2.29
CA ILE A 359 10.71 13.60 -2.16
C ILE A 359 11.79 12.74 -2.83
N THR A 360 12.16 13.07 -4.08
CA THR A 360 13.14 12.28 -4.84
C THR A 360 14.52 12.34 -4.22
N ASP A 361 14.97 13.48 -3.71
CA ASP A 361 16.24 13.63 -2.97
C ASP A 361 16.33 12.63 -1.81
N ARG A 362 15.23 12.45 -1.04
CA ARG A 362 15.21 11.48 0.06
C ARG A 362 15.22 10.03 -0.40
N LEU A 363 14.65 9.74 -1.57
CA LEU A 363 14.51 8.38 -2.10
C LEU A 363 15.70 7.92 -2.96
N GLN A 364 16.51 8.81 -3.51
CA GLN A 364 17.62 8.48 -4.42
C GLN A 364 18.80 7.80 -3.71
N ALA A 365 18.98 8.04 -2.41
CA ALA A 365 20.06 7.46 -1.62
C ALA A 365 19.51 6.68 -0.43
N PRO A 366 19.10 5.40 -0.61
CA PRO A 366 18.63 4.57 0.50
C PRO A 366 19.67 4.49 1.62
N SER A 367 19.20 4.57 2.88
CA SER A 367 20.06 4.41 4.04
C SER A 367 20.78 3.05 4.01
N THR A 368 22.05 3.04 4.40
CA THR A 368 22.83 1.81 4.58
C THR A 368 22.93 1.39 6.04
N ASP A 369 22.43 2.18 6.97
CA ASP A 369 22.60 1.99 8.40
C ASP A 369 21.31 1.58 9.12
N ASP A 370 20.15 2.03 8.59
CA ASP A 370 18.85 1.77 9.19
C ASP A 370 17.71 1.78 8.16
N ALA A 371 16.51 1.39 8.58
CA ALA A 371 15.33 1.29 7.71
C ALA A 371 14.69 2.64 7.34
N ASN A 372 15.05 3.73 8.04
CA ASN A 372 14.57 5.05 7.68
C ASN A 372 15.41 5.62 6.53
N GLN A 373 14.80 6.22 5.52
CA GLN A 373 15.52 6.89 4.45
C GLN A 373 15.46 8.41 4.63
N GLY A 374 16.62 9.05 4.52
CA GLY A 374 16.77 10.49 4.65
C GLY A 374 16.29 11.02 6.00
N ASP A 375 15.84 12.27 6.02
CA ASP A 375 15.42 12.98 7.21
C ASP A 375 13.91 12.87 7.50
N LEU A 376 13.22 11.89 6.96
CA LEU A 376 11.79 11.71 7.13
C LEU A 376 11.49 11.12 8.52
N VAL A 377 11.30 11.99 9.50
CA VAL A 377 11.01 11.62 10.91
C VAL A 377 9.64 12.15 11.32
N GLY A 378 8.94 11.39 12.15
CA GLY A 378 7.65 11.78 12.71
C GLY A 378 6.56 10.75 12.53
N THR A 379 5.31 11.17 12.57
CA THR A 379 4.15 10.31 12.52
C THR A 379 3.15 10.81 11.47
N ARG A 380 2.68 9.92 10.60
CA ARG A 380 1.65 10.22 9.59
C ARG A 380 0.52 9.20 9.67
N TYR A 381 -0.71 9.67 9.63
CA TYR A 381 -1.89 8.83 9.57
C TYR A 381 -2.60 8.99 8.23
N PHE A 382 -2.83 7.87 7.56
CA PHE A 382 -3.57 7.76 6.30
C PHE A 382 -5.02 7.42 6.62
N TYR A 383 -5.86 8.46 6.70
CA TYR A 383 -7.22 8.37 7.24
C TYR A 383 -8.22 7.67 6.31
N ASN A 384 -7.93 7.61 5.01
CA ASN A 384 -8.74 6.85 4.06
C ASN A 384 -8.43 5.34 4.11
N SER A 385 -7.22 4.96 4.54
CA SER A 385 -6.70 3.59 4.47
C SER A 385 -6.52 2.92 5.83
N ASP A 386 -6.93 3.57 6.92
CA ASP A 386 -6.76 3.09 8.30
C ASP A 386 -5.30 2.64 8.57
N TYR A 387 -4.32 3.48 8.20
CA TYR A 387 -2.90 3.14 8.27
C TYR A 387 -2.08 4.22 8.98
N MET A 388 -1.28 3.82 9.97
CA MET A 388 -0.37 4.70 10.69
C MET A 388 1.08 4.32 10.42
N VAL A 389 1.91 5.31 10.13
CA VAL A 389 3.37 5.19 10.00
C VAL A 389 4.02 6.12 11.00
N HIS A 390 4.92 5.58 11.82
CA HIS A 390 5.77 6.33 12.73
C HIS A 390 7.23 6.07 12.40
N ARG A 391 7.97 7.13 12.14
CA ARG A 391 9.39 7.11 11.80
C ARG A 391 10.19 7.77 12.90
N GLY A 392 11.00 6.97 13.59
CA GLY A 392 12.09 7.49 14.42
C GLY A 392 13.30 7.85 13.55
N PRO A 393 14.38 8.38 14.14
CA PRO A 393 15.59 8.71 13.39
C PRO A 393 16.21 7.50 12.67
N THR A 394 16.07 6.30 13.24
CA THR A 394 16.77 5.07 12.83
C THR A 394 15.83 3.87 12.65
N TYR A 395 14.50 4.08 12.73
CA TYR A 395 13.54 2.99 12.64
C TYR A 395 12.21 3.44 12.05
N VAL A 396 11.44 2.47 11.59
CA VAL A 396 10.06 2.70 11.13
C VAL A 396 9.14 1.69 11.82
N VAL A 397 8.02 2.18 12.35
CA VAL A 397 6.94 1.36 12.92
C VAL A 397 5.65 1.66 12.18
N THR A 398 4.93 0.63 11.80
CA THR A 398 3.67 0.77 11.09
C THR A 398 2.54 0.05 11.80
N MET A 399 1.32 0.57 11.70
CA MET A 399 0.12 -0.11 12.20
C MET A 399 -0.96 -0.13 11.11
N LYS A 400 -1.33 -1.33 10.65
CA LYS A 400 -2.43 -1.54 9.72
C LYS A 400 -3.69 -1.96 10.44
N MET A 401 -4.75 -1.20 10.19
CA MET A 401 -6.11 -1.43 10.70
C MET A 401 -7.09 -1.55 9.54
N TYR A 402 -8.33 -1.88 9.82
CA TYR A 402 -9.45 -1.79 8.88
C TYR A 402 -10.77 -1.56 9.62
N SER A 403 -11.73 -0.99 8.91
CA SER A 403 -13.00 -0.53 9.43
C SER A 403 -14.16 -0.95 8.51
N THR A 404 -15.37 -0.46 8.79
CA THR A 404 -16.51 -0.58 7.86
C THR A 404 -16.26 0.08 6.51
N ARG A 405 -15.23 0.94 6.39
CA ARG A 405 -14.84 1.65 5.17
C ARG A 405 -13.83 0.89 4.32
N THR A 406 -12.98 0.08 4.94
CA THR A 406 -11.83 -0.58 4.32
C THR A 406 -11.91 -2.10 4.43
N ILE A 407 -11.06 -2.82 3.70
CA ILE A 407 -10.98 -4.28 3.76
C ILE A 407 -9.65 -4.74 4.36
N ASN A 408 -9.64 -5.94 4.94
CA ASN A 408 -8.46 -6.47 5.63
C ASN A 408 -7.31 -6.84 4.68
N SER A 409 -7.59 -7.57 3.62
CA SER A 409 -6.65 -8.04 2.60
C SER A 409 -7.43 -8.65 1.45
N GLU A 410 -6.73 -9.32 0.52
CA GLU A 410 -7.37 -10.10 -0.53
C GLU A 410 -6.62 -11.39 -0.83
N CYS A 411 -7.34 -12.37 -1.37
CA CYS A 411 -6.79 -13.54 -2.02
C CYS A 411 -7.40 -13.65 -3.42
N ILE A 412 -6.58 -13.49 -4.44
CA ILE A 412 -6.95 -13.61 -5.84
C ILE A 412 -5.88 -14.45 -6.53
N ASN A 413 -6.27 -15.31 -7.48
CA ASN A 413 -5.35 -16.18 -8.22
C ASN A 413 -4.50 -17.09 -7.32
N SER A 414 -5.08 -17.58 -6.23
CA SER A 414 -4.39 -18.39 -5.21
C SER A 414 -3.20 -17.72 -4.53
N GLN A 415 -3.14 -16.40 -4.53
CA GLN A 415 -2.11 -15.59 -3.90
C GLN A 415 -2.62 -15.06 -2.56
N ASN A 416 -1.84 -15.21 -1.48
CA ASN A 416 -2.15 -14.76 -0.12
C ASN A 416 -3.30 -15.55 0.55
N ILE A 417 -3.24 -16.88 0.47
CA ILE A 417 -4.29 -17.78 0.94
C ILE A 417 -4.59 -17.60 2.43
N PHE A 418 -3.58 -17.29 3.24
CA PHE A 418 -3.70 -17.17 4.70
C PHE A 418 -3.76 -15.73 5.22
N GLY A 419 -3.87 -14.71 4.34
CA GLY A 419 -3.74 -13.30 4.66
C GLY A 419 -4.89 -12.67 5.46
N PHE A 420 -5.75 -13.43 6.12
CA PHE A 420 -6.92 -12.91 6.83
C PHE A 420 -6.58 -11.87 7.91
N HIS A 421 -5.55 -12.11 8.72
CA HIS A 421 -5.19 -11.30 9.89
C HIS A 421 -4.28 -10.09 9.60
N LEU A 422 -3.95 -9.81 8.33
CA LEU A 422 -2.95 -8.78 7.97
C LEU A 422 -3.33 -7.34 8.37
N SER A 423 -4.60 -7.09 8.72
CA SER A 423 -5.07 -5.76 9.12
C SER A 423 -5.73 -5.71 10.50
N ASP A 424 -5.64 -6.75 11.32
CA ASP A 424 -6.26 -6.84 12.65
C ASP A 424 -5.51 -5.98 13.71
N GLY A 425 -5.04 -4.80 13.31
CA GLY A 425 -4.15 -3.96 14.10
C GLY A 425 -2.71 -4.46 14.05
N ALA A 426 -2.29 -5.00 12.91
CA ALA A 426 -0.94 -5.52 12.69
C ALA A 426 0.11 -4.41 12.82
N ILE A 427 1.21 -4.71 13.53
CA ILE A 427 2.31 -3.77 13.77
C ILE A 427 3.60 -4.40 13.25
N HIS A 428 4.27 -3.73 12.33
CA HIS A 428 5.60 -4.12 11.86
C HIS A 428 6.65 -3.12 12.34
N ASN A 429 7.80 -3.65 12.76
CA ASN A 429 8.94 -2.87 13.21
C ASN A 429 10.11 -3.09 12.24
N TYR A 430 10.59 -2.02 11.63
CA TYR A 430 11.72 -2.05 10.68
C TYR A 430 12.88 -1.26 11.27
N LEU A 431 14.03 -1.91 11.47
CA LEU A 431 15.29 -1.32 11.93
C LEU A 431 16.35 -1.32 10.84
N THR A 432 16.44 -2.40 10.08
CA THR A 432 17.40 -2.60 8.99
C THR A 432 16.72 -2.87 7.64
N GLY A 433 15.38 -3.03 7.64
CA GLY A 433 14.55 -3.23 6.47
C GLY A 433 14.39 -4.69 6.01
N ASP A 434 15.31 -5.59 6.43
CA ASP A 434 15.30 -7.00 6.03
C ASP A 434 14.57 -7.95 7.00
N GLU A 435 13.97 -7.41 8.06
CA GLU A 435 13.37 -8.19 9.15
C GLU A 435 12.33 -9.19 8.69
N TYR A 436 11.59 -8.87 7.66
CA TYR A 436 10.49 -9.69 7.15
C TYR A 436 10.76 -10.24 5.73
N VAL A 437 11.88 -9.86 5.09
CA VAL A 437 12.22 -10.32 3.73
C VAL A 437 12.29 -11.83 3.70
N ASP A 438 11.54 -12.44 2.79
CA ASP A 438 11.46 -13.89 2.56
C ASP A 438 11.08 -14.75 3.79
N THR A 439 10.38 -14.18 4.77
CA THR A 439 9.96 -14.92 5.97
C THR A 439 8.55 -15.52 5.88
N PHE A 440 7.70 -14.99 5.02
CA PHE A 440 6.26 -15.28 5.00
C PHE A 440 5.91 -16.74 4.67
N GLY A 441 6.73 -17.43 3.86
CA GLY A 441 6.58 -18.84 3.59
C GLY A 441 6.78 -19.73 4.82
N ALA A 442 7.44 -19.21 5.88
CA ALA A 442 7.65 -19.88 7.15
C ALA A 442 6.78 -19.34 8.30
N TRP A 443 5.91 -18.35 8.05
CA TRP A 443 5.06 -17.78 9.10
C TRP A 443 4.04 -18.77 9.64
N ASP A 444 3.69 -18.57 10.89
CA ASP A 444 2.39 -18.96 11.44
C ASP A 444 1.43 -17.80 11.22
N TRP A 445 0.49 -17.93 10.31
CA TRP A 445 -0.36 -16.85 9.85
C TRP A 445 -1.48 -16.46 10.84
N ASP A 446 -1.68 -17.25 11.91
CA ASP A 446 -2.43 -16.82 13.08
C ASP A 446 -1.64 -15.86 14.00
N LEU A 447 -0.30 -15.76 13.79
CA LEU A 447 0.60 -14.98 14.63
C LEU A 447 1.18 -13.76 13.89
N VAL A 448 0.37 -13.04 13.13
CA VAL A 448 0.80 -11.79 12.48
C VAL A 448 1.29 -10.79 13.55
N PRO A 449 2.41 -10.08 13.33
CA PRO A 449 2.96 -9.15 14.31
C PRO A 449 1.95 -8.14 14.84
N GLY A 450 1.91 -7.95 16.16
CA GLY A 450 1.11 -6.94 16.83
C GLY A 450 -0.36 -7.28 17.07
N ILE A 451 -0.95 -8.30 16.45
CA ILE A 451 -2.39 -8.60 16.59
C ILE A 451 -2.75 -9.27 17.93
N THR A 452 -4.04 -9.20 18.27
CA THR A 452 -4.64 -10.03 19.33
C THR A 452 -5.61 -11.00 18.65
N VAL A 453 -5.47 -12.29 18.89
CA VAL A 453 -6.17 -13.34 18.16
C VAL A 453 -6.56 -14.51 19.06
N ASP A 454 -7.71 -15.12 18.77
CA ASP A 454 -8.11 -16.45 19.25
C ASP A 454 -7.41 -17.48 18.33
N TYR A 455 -6.21 -17.92 18.74
CA TYR A 455 -5.28 -18.73 17.95
C TYR A 455 -5.95 -20.00 17.40
N GLY A 456 -5.98 -20.12 16.07
CA GLY A 456 -6.72 -21.17 15.36
C GLY A 456 -8.24 -20.99 15.38
N GLY A 457 -8.76 -19.87 15.88
CA GLY A 457 -10.19 -19.60 16.00
C GLY A 457 -10.88 -19.21 14.70
N THR A 458 -10.12 -18.80 13.70
CA THR A 458 -10.62 -18.44 12.37
C THR A 458 -9.93 -19.30 11.32
N PRO A 459 -10.68 -20.07 10.50
CA PRO A 459 -10.08 -20.85 9.42
C PRO A 459 -9.40 -19.95 8.40
N LEU A 460 -8.10 -20.13 8.19
CA LEU A 460 -7.31 -19.39 7.20
C LEU A 460 -7.44 -20.05 5.82
N GLN A 461 -8.20 -19.42 4.94
CA GLN A 461 -8.41 -19.89 3.57
C GLN A 461 -8.81 -18.73 2.64
N CYS A 462 -8.47 -18.84 1.37
CA CYS A 462 -8.65 -17.80 0.36
C CYS A 462 -10.06 -17.16 0.35
N SER A 463 -11.12 -17.96 0.46
CA SER A 463 -12.51 -17.49 0.45
C SER A 463 -12.90 -16.63 1.67
N LYS A 464 -12.03 -16.53 2.69
CA LYS A 464 -12.26 -15.78 3.93
C LYS A 464 -11.43 -14.51 4.03
N VAL A 465 -10.43 -14.34 3.18
CA VAL A 465 -9.47 -13.24 3.30
C VAL A 465 -10.12 -11.88 3.06
N LYS A 466 -10.90 -11.71 2.00
CA LYS A 466 -11.49 -10.41 1.65
C LYS A 466 -12.71 -10.08 2.51
N SER A 467 -12.52 -9.26 3.55
CA SER A 467 -13.57 -8.89 4.50
C SER A 467 -13.52 -7.41 4.87
N LYS A 468 -14.67 -6.73 4.86
CA LYS A 468 -14.83 -5.42 5.50
C LYS A 468 -14.86 -5.55 7.02
N GLY A 469 -14.35 -4.54 7.72
CA GLY A 469 -14.50 -4.43 9.17
C GLY A 469 -15.96 -4.30 9.61
N LYS A 470 -16.22 -4.61 10.88
CA LYS A 470 -17.57 -4.56 11.50
C LYS A 470 -17.79 -3.29 12.31
N LYS A 471 -16.74 -2.51 12.54
CA LYS A 471 -16.75 -1.32 13.39
C LYS A 471 -16.22 -0.11 12.62
N ASP A 472 -16.75 1.04 12.95
CA ASP A 472 -16.41 2.33 12.39
C ASP A 472 -15.42 3.12 13.26
N PHE A 473 -15.37 2.86 14.60
CA PHE A 473 -14.43 3.54 15.49
C PHE A 473 -13.02 2.99 15.31
N VAL A 474 -12.45 3.32 14.15
CA VAL A 474 -11.08 3.00 13.72
C VAL A 474 -10.48 4.25 13.12
N GLY A 475 -9.33 4.69 13.66
CA GLY A 475 -8.75 5.93 13.21
C GLY A 475 -7.45 6.30 13.89
N GLY A 476 -6.88 7.42 13.49
CA GLY A 476 -5.64 7.97 14.06
C GLY A 476 -5.62 9.49 14.07
N ALA A 477 -4.84 10.06 14.98
CA ALA A 477 -4.53 11.48 15.04
C ALA A 477 -3.04 11.67 15.35
N THR A 478 -2.44 12.69 14.75
CA THR A 478 -1.04 13.03 15.00
C THR A 478 -0.79 14.52 14.84
N ASP A 479 0.16 15.05 15.63
CA ASP A 479 0.66 16.41 15.45
C ASP A 479 1.96 16.46 14.62
N GLY A 480 2.33 15.33 14.00
CA GLY A 480 3.57 15.13 13.27
C GLY A 480 4.67 14.48 14.11
N ASN A 481 4.65 14.60 15.45
CA ASN A 481 5.62 13.97 16.35
C ASN A 481 4.97 12.87 17.20
N THR A 482 3.86 13.21 17.87
CA THR A 482 3.10 12.30 18.70
C THR A 482 1.87 11.83 17.92
N GLY A 483 1.55 10.55 18.03
CA GLY A 483 0.37 9.97 17.40
C GLY A 483 -0.43 9.08 18.34
N VAL A 484 -1.71 8.88 18.00
CA VAL A 484 -2.58 7.88 18.61
C VAL A 484 -3.39 7.21 17.53
N ALA A 485 -3.47 5.88 17.56
CA ALA A 485 -4.32 5.09 16.67
C ALA A 485 -5.21 4.17 17.50
N VAL A 486 -6.47 4.00 17.06
CA VAL A 486 -7.47 3.17 17.74
C VAL A 486 -8.16 2.23 16.78
N MET A 487 -8.52 1.05 17.28
CA MET A 487 -9.28 0.06 16.55
C MET A 487 -10.29 -0.60 17.49
N ASP A 488 -11.59 -0.39 17.22
CA ASP A 488 -12.66 -1.27 17.73
C ASP A 488 -12.78 -2.44 16.76
N TYR A 489 -12.55 -3.64 17.24
CA TYR A 489 -12.47 -4.83 16.40
C TYR A 489 -13.58 -5.82 16.76
N VAL A 490 -14.18 -6.38 15.73
CA VAL A 490 -15.00 -7.60 15.81
C VAL A 490 -14.64 -8.48 14.63
N ASN A 491 -14.30 -9.74 14.87
CA ASN A 491 -13.97 -10.68 13.80
C ASN A 491 -15.09 -10.71 12.74
N PRO A 492 -14.83 -10.32 11.49
CA PRO A 492 -15.89 -10.17 10.49
C PRO A 492 -16.46 -11.49 10.00
N GLN A 493 -15.74 -12.60 10.16
CA GLN A 493 -16.16 -13.92 9.68
C GLN A 493 -17.13 -14.62 10.65
N ASN A 494 -16.80 -14.62 11.94
CA ASN A 494 -17.55 -15.41 12.92
C ASN A 494 -18.09 -14.61 14.11
N GLY A 495 -17.62 -13.36 14.31
CA GLY A 495 -18.02 -12.52 15.43
C GLY A 495 -17.63 -13.06 16.82
N ASN A 496 -16.69 -14.00 16.88
CA ASN A 496 -16.31 -14.65 18.13
C ASN A 496 -15.36 -13.80 18.96
N LEU A 497 -14.39 -13.14 18.32
CA LEU A 497 -13.43 -12.27 18.97
C LEU A 497 -13.83 -10.80 18.77
N ALA A 498 -13.85 -10.05 19.86
CA ALA A 498 -13.99 -8.59 19.84
C ALA A 498 -13.03 -7.96 20.85
N PHE A 499 -12.40 -6.85 20.49
CA PHE A 499 -11.51 -6.09 21.37
C PHE A 499 -11.43 -4.62 20.96
N LYS A 500 -11.00 -3.79 21.92
CA LYS A 500 -10.54 -2.43 21.67
C LYS A 500 -9.02 -2.39 21.77
N LYS A 501 -8.36 -1.73 20.82
CA LYS A 501 -6.92 -1.54 20.80
C LYS A 501 -6.58 -0.07 20.63
N THR A 502 -5.63 0.40 21.42
CA THR A 502 -5.05 1.76 21.29
C THR A 502 -3.53 1.65 21.23
N VAL A 503 -2.94 2.37 20.28
CA VAL A 503 -1.48 2.49 20.15
C VAL A 503 -1.10 3.96 20.19
N PHE A 504 -0.13 4.29 21.02
CA PHE A 504 0.40 5.63 21.20
C PHE A 504 1.82 5.70 20.69
N PHE A 505 2.12 6.67 19.84
CA PHE A 505 3.43 6.86 19.21
C PHE A 505 4.08 8.13 19.72
N PHE A 506 5.34 8.00 20.13
CA PHE A 506 6.18 9.09 20.60
C PHE A 506 7.58 8.96 19.98
N PRO A 507 8.38 10.04 19.88
CA PRO A 507 9.77 9.95 19.40
C PRO A 507 10.63 8.91 20.13
N SER A 508 10.29 8.59 21.39
CA SER A 508 11.01 7.63 22.23
C SER A 508 10.54 6.18 22.10
N GLY A 509 9.57 5.89 21.23
CA GLY A 509 8.97 4.58 21.04
C GLY A 509 7.45 4.63 21.02
N TYR A 510 6.82 3.47 21.25
CA TYR A 510 5.36 3.41 21.25
C TYR A 510 4.82 2.53 22.39
N ALA A 511 3.53 2.65 22.66
CA ALA A 511 2.87 1.86 23.67
C ALA A 511 1.53 1.31 23.17
N VAL A 512 1.18 0.12 23.63
CA VAL A 512 -0.04 -0.60 23.22
C VAL A 512 -0.89 -0.89 24.43
N GLN A 513 -2.20 -0.65 24.32
CA GLN A 513 -3.22 -1.09 25.26
C GLN A 513 -4.31 -1.87 24.52
N VAL A 514 -4.63 -3.07 24.99
CA VAL A 514 -5.67 -3.94 24.42
C VAL A 514 -6.70 -4.26 25.51
N GLY A 515 -7.93 -4.00 25.23
CA GLY A 515 -9.07 -4.32 26.10
C GLY A 515 -10.08 -3.16 26.18
N PRO A 516 -11.31 -3.46 26.55
CA PRO A 516 -11.86 -4.79 26.93
C PRO A 516 -11.83 -5.78 25.76
N VAL A 517 -11.88 -7.08 26.11
CA VAL A 517 -11.86 -8.20 25.16
C VAL A 517 -12.98 -9.17 25.45
N THR A 518 -13.61 -9.69 24.41
CA THR A 518 -14.57 -10.79 24.48
C THR A 518 -14.23 -11.84 23.43
N SER A 519 -13.98 -13.09 23.85
CA SER A 519 -13.91 -14.23 22.95
C SER A 519 -14.98 -15.26 23.33
N LYS A 520 -15.80 -15.63 22.34
CA LYS A 520 -16.83 -16.66 22.47
C LYS A 520 -16.25 -18.06 22.21
N ASN A 521 -15.09 -18.15 21.59
CA ASN A 521 -14.40 -19.40 21.34
C ASN A 521 -13.49 -19.75 22.52
N THR A 522 -14.04 -20.39 23.54
CA THR A 522 -13.31 -20.77 24.77
C THR A 522 -12.30 -21.89 24.54
N ALA A 523 -12.36 -22.60 23.42
CA ALA A 523 -11.41 -23.66 23.06
C ALA A 523 -10.14 -23.13 22.42
N ALA A 524 -10.18 -21.96 21.81
CA ALA A 524 -9.02 -21.33 21.19
C ALA A 524 -8.25 -20.47 22.20
N PRO A 525 -6.93 -20.66 22.36
CA PRO A 525 -6.14 -19.80 23.22
C PRO A 525 -6.17 -18.34 22.74
N LEU A 526 -6.40 -17.39 23.64
CA LEU A 526 -6.30 -15.98 23.34
C LEU A 526 -4.84 -15.54 23.51
N VAL A 527 -4.28 -14.93 22.48
CA VAL A 527 -2.89 -14.46 22.47
C VAL A 527 -2.78 -13.04 21.92
N THR A 528 -1.77 -12.29 22.40
CA THR A 528 -1.35 -11.00 21.80
C THR A 528 0.06 -11.16 21.29
N VAL A 529 0.24 -11.04 19.98
CA VAL A 529 1.52 -11.24 19.29
C VAL A 529 2.37 -9.99 19.48
N LEU A 530 3.62 -10.17 19.92
CA LEU A 530 4.59 -9.09 19.97
C LEU A 530 5.26 -8.90 18.61
N ASP A 531 5.81 -9.98 18.06
CA ASP A 531 6.38 -9.97 16.71
C ASP A 531 6.60 -11.41 16.18
N GLN A 532 6.73 -11.53 14.86
CA GLN A 532 7.18 -12.73 14.15
C GLN A 532 8.06 -12.29 12.99
N ARG A 533 9.38 -12.36 13.16
CA ARG A 533 10.35 -11.79 12.24
C ARG A 533 11.63 -12.65 12.15
N ARG A 534 12.53 -12.29 11.27
CA ARG A 534 13.86 -12.89 11.21
C ARG A 534 14.55 -12.77 12.59
N ARG A 535 15.12 -13.85 13.04
CA ARG A 535 15.92 -13.84 14.28
C ARG A 535 17.29 -13.24 14.02
N ASN A 536 17.69 -12.28 14.84
CA ASN A 536 18.99 -11.63 14.76
C ASN A 536 19.58 -11.43 16.18
N GLY A 537 20.58 -12.24 16.55
CA GLY A 537 21.28 -12.11 17.83
C GLY A 537 20.53 -12.67 19.03
N ASP A 538 20.84 -12.10 20.19
CA ASP A 538 20.43 -12.55 21.51
C ASP A 538 18.95 -12.29 21.83
N ILE A 539 18.44 -13.06 22.79
CA ILE A 539 17.10 -12.89 23.37
C ILE A 539 17.26 -12.72 24.88
N TYR A 540 16.74 -11.64 25.43
CA TYR A 540 16.69 -11.41 26.89
C TYR A 540 15.25 -11.42 27.37
N VAL A 541 14.93 -12.17 28.43
CA VAL A 541 13.62 -12.17 29.08
C VAL A 541 13.82 -11.78 30.53
N SER A 542 13.14 -10.73 30.99
CA SER A 542 13.29 -10.12 32.31
C SER A 542 14.76 -9.93 32.70
N GLY A 543 15.55 -9.36 31.75
CA GLY A 543 16.96 -9.10 31.90
C GLY A 543 17.89 -10.30 31.79
N SER A 544 17.37 -11.52 31.65
CA SER A 544 18.19 -12.75 31.58
C SER A 544 18.34 -13.23 30.13
N LEU A 545 19.58 -13.49 29.69
CA LEU A 545 19.89 -14.09 28.40
C LEU A 545 19.24 -15.48 28.30
N LYS A 546 18.64 -15.78 27.17
CA LYS A 546 18.01 -17.06 26.87
C LYS A 546 18.72 -17.76 25.70
N ASN A 547 18.66 -19.10 25.72
CA ASN A 547 19.12 -19.89 24.62
C ASN A 547 18.30 -19.61 23.36
N THR A 548 18.96 -19.61 22.21
CA THR A 548 18.34 -19.58 20.88
C THR A 548 18.10 -21.01 20.37
N ASP A 549 17.46 -21.10 19.19
CA ASP A 549 17.12 -22.40 18.54
C ASP A 549 16.22 -23.30 19.40
N THR A 550 15.39 -22.68 20.23
CA THR A 550 14.52 -23.39 21.19
C THR A 550 13.14 -22.75 21.27
N THR A 551 12.24 -23.47 21.93
CA THR A 551 10.90 -23.00 22.29
C THR A 551 10.76 -23.06 23.80
N TYR A 552 10.26 -21.99 24.41
CA TYR A 552 10.00 -21.95 25.84
C TYR A 552 8.80 -21.05 26.19
N ALA A 553 8.19 -21.33 27.32
CA ALA A 553 7.17 -20.49 27.94
C ALA A 553 7.72 -19.96 29.28
N THR A 554 7.40 -18.71 29.57
CA THR A 554 7.75 -18.11 30.87
C THR A 554 6.49 -17.51 31.49
N SER A 555 6.44 -17.43 32.79
CA SER A 555 5.38 -16.75 33.54
C SER A 555 5.94 -15.52 34.25
N LYS A 556 5.07 -14.50 34.43
CA LYS A 556 5.42 -13.28 35.18
C LYS A 556 6.66 -12.55 34.63
N SER A 557 6.80 -12.52 33.30
CA SER A 557 7.87 -11.77 32.65
C SER A 557 7.58 -10.28 32.68
N SER A 558 8.57 -9.47 33.07
CA SER A 558 8.45 -8.00 33.08
C SER A 558 8.89 -7.38 31.76
N SER A 559 9.64 -8.11 30.94
CA SER A 559 10.16 -7.59 29.65
C SER A 559 10.66 -8.72 28.75
N ILE A 560 10.76 -8.42 27.46
CA ILE A 560 11.53 -9.17 26.49
C ILE A 560 12.27 -8.20 25.57
N TRP A 561 13.52 -8.54 25.23
CA TRP A 561 14.31 -7.80 24.26
C TRP A 561 14.87 -8.75 23.21
N HIS A 562 14.78 -8.36 21.95
CA HIS A 562 15.40 -9.05 20.82
C HIS A 562 15.66 -8.06 19.68
N ASP A 563 16.83 -8.21 19.02
CA ASP A 563 17.17 -7.48 17.81
C ASP A 563 16.93 -5.97 17.91
N ARG A 564 17.50 -5.34 18.97
CA ARG A 564 17.39 -3.91 19.26
C ARG A 564 15.97 -3.41 19.56
N ILE A 565 15.00 -4.31 19.81
CA ILE A 565 13.64 -3.94 20.24
C ILE A 565 13.38 -4.47 21.64
N GLY A 566 13.01 -3.58 22.55
CA GLY A 566 12.63 -3.93 23.93
C GLY A 566 11.13 -3.78 24.14
N TYR A 567 10.49 -4.80 24.71
CA TYR A 567 9.10 -4.81 25.12
C TYR A 567 9.03 -4.86 26.65
N TYR A 568 8.45 -3.86 27.26
CA TYR A 568 8.25 -3.75 28.71
C TYR A 568 6.78 -3.93 29.09
N PHE A 569 6.52 -4.75 30.10
CA PHE A 569 5.19 -5.03 30.62
C PHE A 569 5.01 -4.39 31.99
N PRO A 570 4.20 -3.32 32.13
CA PRO A 570 3.90 -2.70 33.43
C PRO A 570 3.26 -3.69 34.41
N THR A 571 2.50 -4.65 33.91
CA THR A 571 2.05 -5.84 34.64
C THR A 571 2.71 -7.05 34.00
N SER A 572 3.32 -7.90 34.84
CA SER A 572 4.06 -9.07 34.33
C SER A 572 3.16 -10.01 33.52
N GLU A 573 3.68 -10.50 32.39
CA GLU A 573 2.94 -11.29 31.42
C GLU A 573 3.48 -12.71 31.27
N ASN A 574 2.62 -13.61 30.76
CA ASN A 574 3.02 -14.97 30.40
C ASN A 574 3.44 -14.99 28.93
N LEU A 575 4.71 -15.24 28.67
CA LEU A 575 5.27 -15.24 27.33
C LEU A 575 5.43 -16.64 26.79
N TYR A 576 5.19 -16.78 25.49
CA TYR A 576 5.67 -17.88 24.68
C TYR A 576 6.67 -17.35 23.66
N VAL A 577 7.81 -18.02 23.54
CA VAL A 577 8.89 -17.63 22.62
C VAL A 577 9.31 -18.84 21.81
N ASN A 578 9.37 -18.69 20.52
CA ASN A 578 9.90 -19.68 19.59
C ASN A 578 11.00 -19.03 18.75
N SER A 579 12.20 -19.57 18.83
CA SER A 579 13.38 -19.13 18.07
C SER A 579 13.99 -20.25 17.22
N ARG A 580 13.27 -21.36 17.04
CA ARG A 580 13.74 -22.48 16.21
C ARG A 580 13.72 -22.13 14.74
N PRO A 581 14.67 -22.64 13.96
CA PRO A 581 14.59 -22.62 12.51
C PRO A 581 13.29 -23.24 12.02
N LYS A 582 12.68 -22.66 10.98
CA LYS A 582 11.42 -23.12 10.41
C LYS A 582 11.54 -23.20 8.89
N ALA A 583 11.13 -24.33 8.31
CA ALA A 583 11.07 -24.49 6.87
C ALA A 583 9.95 -23.59 6.29
N SER A 584 10.27 -22.88 5.24
CA SER A 584 9.27 -22.16 4.43
C SER A 584 8.54 -23.12 3.50
N ASN A 585 7.33 -22.75 3.11
CA ASN A 585 6.57 -23.40 2.04
C ASN A 585 5.79 -22.33 1.27
N TRP A 586 6.42 -21.78 0.26
CA TRP A 586 5.83 -20.69 -0.52
C TRP A 586 4.59 -21.13 -1.29
N SER A 587 4.59 -22.37 -1.83
CA SER A 587 3.43 -22.92 -2.55
C SER A 587 2.18 -23.07 -1.68
N ALA A 588 2.30 -23.05 -0.36
CA ALA A 588 1.15 -23.08 0.54
C ALA A 588 0.44 -21.73 0.66
N ILE A 589 1.13 -20.62 0.36
CA ILE A 589 0.58 -19.26 0.54
C ILE A 589 0.32 -18.52 -0.77
N GLY A 590 0.89 -19.01 -1.88
CA GLY A 590 0.81 -18.36 -3.18
C GLY A 590 1.32 -19.23 -4.31
N ILE A 591 1.76 -18.58 -5.38
CA ILE A 591 2.29 -19.22 -6.59
C ILE A 591 3.81 -19.24 -6.65
N SER A 592 4.50 -18.58 -5.73
CA SER A 592 5.95 -18.73 -5.56
C SER A 592 6.29 -20.13 -5.08
N GLU A 593 7.48 -20.61 -5.44
CA GLU A 593 7.97 -21.94 -5.06
C GLU A 593 9.20 -21.82 -4.18
N GLY A 594 9.52 -22.89 -3.44
CA GLY A 594 10.70 -23.00 -2.62
C GLY A 594 10.41 -23.38 -1.17
N THR A 595 11.44 -23.93 -0.52
CA THR A 595 11.37 -24.49 0.84
C THR A 595 12.65 -24.19 1.63
N GLU A 596 13.03 -22.93 1.73
CA GLU A 596 14.22 -22.54 2.49
C GLU A 596 13.94 -22.63 3.99
N THR A 597 15.00 -22.87 4.77
CA THR A 597 14.92 -22.77 6.23
C THR A 597 15.19 -21.36 6.69
N GLN A 598 14.21 -20.76 7.36
CA GLN A 598 14.30 -19.41 7.92
C GLN A 598 14.61 -19.46 9.41
N GLN A 599 15.52 -18.58 9.85
CA GLN A 599 15.77 -18.33 11.26
C GLN A 599 14.73 -17.33 11.75
N LEU A 600 13.65 -17.81 12.34
CA LEU A 600 12.57 -16.96 12.84
C LEU A 600 12.62 -16.80 14.36
N TRP A 601 12.18 -15.64 14.81
CA TRP A 601 11.82 -15.35 16.18
C TRP A 601 10.35 -14.98 16.23
N THR A 602 9.58 -15.69 17.05
CA THR A 602 8.16 -15.43 17.29
C THR A 602 7.95 -15.31 18.79
N SER A 603 7.29 -14.26 19.24
CA SER A 603 6.92 -14.09 20.64
C SER A 603 5.51 -13.55 20.79
N TYR A 604 4.77 -14.10 21.74
CA TYR A 604 3.45 -13.62 22.08
C TYR A 604 3.14 -13.78 23.57
N ILE A 605 2.22 -12.93 24.05
CA ILE A 605 1.62 -13.04 25.38
C ILE A 605 0.48 -14.06 25.30
N LYS A 606 0.48 -15.06 26.20
CA LYS A 606 -0.60 -16.02 26.35
C LYS A 606 -1.52 -15.62 27.50
N HIS A 607 -2.74 -15.27 27.16
CA HIS A 607 -3.72 -14.82 28.16
C HIS A 607 -4.40 -15.99 28.88
N THR A 608 -4.70 -15.77 30.15
CA THR A 608 -5.44 -16.73 30.99
C THR A 608 -6.94 -16.47 31.02
N SER A 609 -7.36 -15.26 30.63
CA SER A 609 -8.76 -14.85 30.50
C SER A 609 -9.12 -14.60 29.05
N THR A 610 -10.31 -15.00 28.64
CA THR A 610 -10.86 -14.73 27.30
C THR A 610 -11.88 -13.59 27.31
N ASN A 611 -12.25 -13.09 28.47
CA ASN A 611 -13.19 -11.98 28.62
C ASN A 611 -12.72 -11.04 29.71
N THR A 612 -12.62 -9.75 29.39
CA THR A 612 -12.24 -8.68 30.32
C THR A 612 -13.14 -7.47 30.13
N THR A 613 -13.48 -6.81 31.24
CA THR A 613 -14.15 -5.49 31.21
C THR A 613 -13.13 -4.34 31.22
N GLY A 614 -11.89 -4.63 31.63
CA GLY A 614 -10.74 -3.74 31.60
C GLY A 614 -9.70 -4.13 30.55
N LEU A 615 -8.46 -3.72 30.76
CA LEU A 615 -7.37 -4.13 29.89
C LEU A 615 -7.11 -5.63 29.97
N LEU A 616 -6.90 -6.24 28.82
CA LEU A 616 -6.36 -7.59 28.69
C LEU A 616 -4.84 -7.55 28.91
N THR A 617 -4.18 -6.62 28.25
CA THR A 617 -2.74 -6.38 28.34
C THR A 617 -2.37 -4.95 27.98
N GLN A 618 -1.18 -4.52 28.44
CA GLN A 618 -0.53 -3.29 27.98
C GLN A 618 0.97 -3.44 28.01
N TYR A 619 1.65 -2.83 27.05
CA TYR A 619 3.10 -2.86 26.96
C TYR A 619 3.67 -1.62 26.28
N ILE A 620 4.94 -1.32 26.60
CA ILE A 620 5.72 -0.23 26.00
C ILE A 620 6.83 -0.83 25.17
N VAL A 621 7.05 -0.30 23.98
CA VAL A 621 8.06 -0.77 23.04
C VAL A 621 9.08 0.34 22.80
N GLN A 622 10.35 0.01 22.97
CA GLN A 622 11.48 0.84 22.61
C GLN A 622 12.20 0.21 21.40
N PRO A 623 11.98 0.72 20.20
CA PRO A 623 12.78 0.35 19.03
C PRO A 623 14.17 0.99 19.12
N ASP A 624 15.16 0.36 18.51
CA ASP A 624 16.55 0.80 18.39
C ASP A 624 17.22 1.08 19.73
N VAL A 625 17.07 0.17 20.67
CA VAL A 625 17.68 0.25 22.00
C VAL A 625 18.60 -0.96 22.24
N SER A 626 19.79 -0.74 22.82
CA SER A 626 20.66 -1.86 23.20
C SER A 626 20.06 -2.67 24.35
N ALA A 627 20.39 -3.97 24.44
CA ALA A 627 19.94 -4.84 25.54
C ALA A 627 20.33 -4.28 26.91
N SER A 628 21.56 -3.78 27.04
CA SER A 628 22.05 -3.20 28.30
C SER A 628 21.27 -1.96 28.73
N THR A 629 21.04 -1.02 27.81
CA THR A 629 20.26 0.20 28.05
C THR A 629 18.82 -0.13 28.41
N PHE A 630 18.19 -1.00 27.63
CA PHE A 630 16.80 -1.40 27.87
C PHE A 630 16.63 -2.08 29.24
N ASN A 631 17.48 -3.06 29.56
CA ASN A 631 17.41 -3.75 30.84
C ASN A 631 17.68 -2.81 32.03
N ALA A 632 18.58 -1.83 31.90
CA ALA A 632 18.81 -0.80 32.91
C ALA A 632 17.59 0.10 33.09
N ASN A 633 16.91 0.51 31.99
CA ASN A 633 15.66 1.28 32.04
C ASN A 633 14.54 0.52 32.76
N VAL A 634 14.37 -0.76 32.45
CA VAL A 634 13.38 -1.63 33.10
C VAL A 634 13.70 -1.77 34.61
N ALA A 635 14.93 -2.07 34.98
CA ALA A 635 15.34 -2.24 36.37
C ALA A 635 15.22 -0.95 37.17
N GLY A 636 15.49 0.21 36.58
CA GLY A 636 15.37 1.52 37.19
C GLY A 636 13.95 2.11 37.17
N GLY A 637 13.00 1.48 36.52
CA GLY A 637 11.65 2.04 36.32
C GLY A 637 11.61 3.28 35.41
N ASN A 638 12.65 3.49 34.58
CA ASN A 638 12.85 4.66 33.74
C ASN A 638 12.30 4.47 32.30
N MET A 639 11.06 4.00 32.22
CA MET A 639 10.43 3.86 30.91
C MET A 639 10.02 5.23 30.36
N PRO A 640 10.23 5.48 29.04
CA PRO A 640 10.00 6.81 28.45
C PRO A 640 8.53 7.20 28.35
N ILE A 641 7.62 6.22 28.42
CA ILE A 641 6.18 6.39 28.27
C ILE A 641 5.50 5.91 29.54
N ALA A 642 4.58 6.71 30.06
CA ALA A 642 3.67 6.33 31.14
C ALA A 642 2.27 6.05 30.58
N LEU A 643 1.59 5.03 31.09
CA LEU A 643 0.27 4.60 30.65
C LEU A 643 -0.80 4.82 31.71
N ALA A 644 -2.00 5.17 31.29
CA ALA A 644 -3.19 5.23 32.13
C ALA A 644 -4.39 4.66 31.40
N PHE A 645 -5.31 4.10 32.16
CA PHE A 645 -6.54 3.52 31.65
C PHE A 645 -7.68 3.78 32.63
N ASN A 646 -8.85 4.11 32.11
CA ASN A 646 -10.10 4.16 32.88
C ASN A 646 -11.13 3.23 32.20
N ALA A 647 -11.58 2.23 32.94
CA ALA A 647 -12.56 1.26 32.47
C ALA A 647 -14.02 1.77 32.56
N ASP A 648 -14.26 2.71 33.46
CA ASP A 648 -15.59 3.26 33.73
C ASP A 648 -15.98 4.33 32.68
N SER A 649 -17.08 5.02 32.91
CA SER A 649 -17.50 6.12 32.05
C SER A 649 -16.90 7.46 32.54
N PRO A 650 -16.13 8.19 31.70
CA PRO A 650 -15.73 7.85 30.34
C PRO A 650 -14.69 6.74 30.29
N GLN A 651 -14.85 5.79 29.35
CA GLN A 651 -13.79 4.84 29.06
C GLN A 651 -12.66 5.54 28.30
N VAL A 652 -11.45 5.50 28.86
CA VAL A 652 -10.29 6.25 28.33
C VAL A 652 -9.03 5.39 28.34
N ASN A 653 -8.31 5.40 27.24
CA ASN A 653 -6.92 4.99 27.14
C ASN A 653 -6.06 6.24 27.01
N ALA A 654 -4.95 6.34 27.74
CA ALA A 654 -4.05 7.49 27.69
C ALA A 654 -2.59 7.09 27.89
N ALA A 655 -1.70 7.87 27.27
CA ALA A 655 -0.26 7.77 27.44
C ALA A 655 0.37 9.15 27.54
N TYR A 656 1.51 9.21 28.23
CA TYR A 656 2.28 10.44 28.45
C TYR A 656 3.76 10.19 28.26
N SER A 657 4.42 11.07 27.52
CA SER A 657 5.88 11.17 27.45
C SER A 657 6.32 12.48 28.09
N ALA A 658 7.11 12.37 29.17
CA ALA A 658 7.66 13.54 29.86
C ALA A 658 8.71 14.26 29.01
N ALA A 659 9.52 13.52 28.27
CA ALA A 659 10.54 14.07 27.37
C ALA A 659 9.91 14.93 26.26
N ASP A 660 8.80 14.44 25.67
CA ASP A 660 8.10 15.11 24.58
C ASP A 660 7.03 16.09 25.08
N LYS A 661 6.80 16.16 26.39
CA LYS A 661 5.75 16.96 27.06
C LYS A 661 4.39 16.75 26.39
N SER A 662 4.07 15.51 26.08
CA SER A 662 2.92 15.16 25.25
C SER A 662 2.03 14.12 25.92
N ILE A 663 0.72 14.35 25.89
CA ILE A 663 -0.32 13.39 26.24
C ILE A 663 -0.99 12.97 24.93
N ALA A 664 -1.22 11.66 24.77
CA ALA A 664 -2.08 11.11 23.73
C ALA A 664 -3.24 10.35 24.41
N ALA A 665 -4.46 10.53 23.93
CA ALA A 665 -5.65 9.96 24.58
C ALA A 665 -6.70 9.51 23.56
N ALA A 666 -7.40 8.41 23.91
CA ALA A 666 -8.54 7.89 23.21
C ALA A 666 -9.73 7.83 24.19
N PHE A 667 -10.75 8.62 23.91
CA PHE A 667 -12.03 8.60 24.62
C PHE A 667 -13.01 7.73 23.83
N TRP A 668 -13.30 6.57 24.35
CA TRP A 668 -14.28 5.64 23.77
C TRP A 668 -15.73 6.05 24.10
N THR A 669 -15.90 6.87 25.12
CA THR A 669 -17.17 7.49 25.52
C THR A 669 -16.95 8.93 25.94
N ALA A 670 -17.94 9.80 25.76
CA ALA A 670 -17.92 11.17 26.21
C ALA A 670 -17.80 11.28 27.74
N GLY A 671 -17.19 12.35 28.23
CA GLY A 671 -17.09 12.61 29.67
C GLY A 671 -15.81 13.32 30.07
N THR A 672 -15.55 13.33 31.38
CA THR A 672 -14.39 14.00 32.00
C THR A 672 -13.43 12.97 32.60
N TYR A 673 -12.17 13.07 32.26
CA TYR A 673 -11.07 12.26 32.78
C TYR A 673 -9.95 13.12 33.34
N ALA A 674 -9.60 12.92 34.61
CA ALA A 674 -8.43 13.52 35.23
C ALA A 674 -7.22 12.60 35.01
N THR A 675 -6.25 13.06 34.26
CA THR A 675 -5.03 12.28 33.99
C THR A 675 -4.15 12.24 35.26
N PRO A 676 -3.32 11.22 35.45
CA PRO A 676 -2.37 11.19 36.57
C PRO A 676 -1.18 12.15 36.36
N TRP A 677 -1.12 12.91 35.27
CA TRP A 677 0.02 13.72 34.88
C TRP A 677 -0.28 15.22 34.87
N ASN A 678 0.63 16.02 35.45
CA ASN A 678 0.68 17.48 35.34
C ASN A 678 -0.64 18.19 35.69
N SER A 679 -1.46 17.61 36.56
CA SER A 679 -2.78 18.15 36.93
C SER A 679 -3.66 18.47 35.72
N VAL A 680 -3.56 17.66 34.67
CA VAL A 680 -4.36 17.82 33.44
C VAL A 680 -5.67 17.06 33.58
N THR A 681 -6.79 17.76 33.38
CA THR A 681 -8.13 17.16 33.26
C THR A 681 -8.69 17.45 31.87
N MET A 682 -9.26 16.45 31.22
CA MET A 682 -9.79 16.50 29.86
C MET A 682 -11.26 16.15 29.86
N THR A 683 -12.07 16.96 29.16
CA THR A 683 -13.50 16.72 28.98
C THR A 683 -13.82 16.76 27.50
N VAL A 684 -14.55 15.76 27.01
CA VAL A 684 -15.04 15.70 25.63
C VAL A 684 -16.55 15.45 25.61
N ASP A 685 -17.24 16.05 24.66
CA ASP A 685 -18.70 15.89 24.47
C ASP A 685 -19.06 14.70 23.58
N ASN A 686 -18.11 14.17 22.82
CA ASN A 686 -18.27 13.00 21.96
C ASN A 686 -17.01 12.09 22.05
N PRO A 687 -17.13 10.78 21.76
CA PRO A 687 -15.99 9.90 21.60
C PRO A 687 -15.03 10.48 20.53
N CYS A 688 -13.75 10.52 20.85
CA CYS A 688 -12.73 11.06 19.95
C CYS A 688 -11.32 10.64 20.40
N ILE A 689 -10.35 10.90 19.55
CA ILE A 689 -8.94 10.73 19.86
C ILE A 689 -8.19 12.04 19.68
N PHE A 690 -7.16 12.25 20.46
CA PHE A 690 -6.36 13.46 20.35
C PHE A 690 -4.95 13.33 20.93
N THR A 691 -4.06 14.24 20.49
CA THR A 691 -2.76 14.50 21.12
C THR A 691 -2.76 15.92 21.68
N PHE A 692 -2.09 16.11 22.82
CA PHE A 692 -1.95 17.40 23.50
C PHE A 692 -0.51 17.59 23.95
N ARG A 693 0.24 18.43 23.22
CA ARG A 693 1.68 18.58 23.38
C ARG A 693 2.06 20.04 23.68
N GLU A 694 2.87 20.25 24.71
CA GLU A 694 3.48 21.55 24.99
C GLU A 694 4.57 21.85 23.94
N THR A 695 4.38 22.89 23.16
CA THR A 695 5.34 23.33 22.11
C THR A 695 6.30 24.39 22.62
N LYS A 696 5.84 25.23 23.55
CA LYS A 696 6.61 26.18 24.36
C LYS A 696 5.84 26.42 25.67
N ALA A 697 6.50 26.94 26.68
CA ALA A 697 5.91 27.13 27.99
C ALA A 697 4.51 27.78 27.92
N GLY A 698 3.51 27.05 28.42
CA GLY A 698 2.12 27.48 28.45
C GLY A 698 1.39 27.47 27.09
N THR A 699 2.04 27.05 26.01
CA THR A 699 1.43 26.93 24.67
C THR A 699 1.41 25.48 24.22
N TYR A 700 0.22 24.99 23.90
CA TYR A 700 -0.02 23.61 23.56
C TYR A 700 -0.58 23.46 22.16
N ARG A 701 -0.16 22.41 21.47
CA ARG A 701 -0.73 21.93 20.22
C ARG A 701 -1.71 20.81 20.55
N LEU A 702 -2.98 21.02 20.25
CA LEU A 702 -4.06 20.05 20.35
C LEU A 702 -4.36 19.54 18.96
N THR A 703 -4.31 18.22 18.77
CA THR A 703 -4.72 17.59 17.51
C THR A 703 -5.87 16.64 17.80
N VAL A 704 -6.96 16.72 17.07
CA VAL A 704 -8.20 15.97 17.32
C VAL A 704 -8.67 15.27 16.05
N ALA A 705 -9.16 14.04 16.19
CA ALA A 705 -9.86 13.31 15.13
C ALA A 705 -11.08 12.54 15.66
N ASP A 706 -12.04 12.34 14.78
CA ASP A 706 -13.15 11.39 14.95
C ASP A 706 -12.83 10.09 14.20
N PRO A 707 -12.56 8.97 14.91
CA PRO A 707 -12.33 7.68 14.27
C PRO A 707 -13.53 7.13 13.49
N THR A 708 -14.75 7.55 13.83
CA THR A 708 -15.97 7.10 13.12
C THR A 708 -16.18 7.81 11.79
N GLN A 709 -15.53 8.97 11.59
CA GLN A 709 -15.65 9.83 10.41
C GLN A 709 -17.07 10.35 10.16
N SER A 710 -17.87 10.45 11.22
CA SER A 710 -19.28 10.81 11.16
C SER A 710 -19.62 12.16 11.82
N LEU A 711 -18.75 12.62 12.75
CA LEU A 711 -18.98 13.84 13.49
C LEU A 711 -18.58 15.09 12.67
N VAL A 712 -19.33 16.14 12.82
CA VAL A 712 -19.04 17.46 12.22
C VAL A 712 -18.23 18.35 13.17
N SER A 713 -18.26 18.07 14.46
CA SER A 713 -17.48 18.79 15.46
C SER A 713 -17.34 18.01 16.76
N VAL A 714 -16.30 18.33 17.55
CA VAL A 714 -16.11 17.88 18.91
C VAL A 714 -15.75 19.09 19.78
N LYS A 715 -16.37 19.20 20.96
CA LYS A 715 -16.03 20.18 21.96
C LYS A 715 -15.12 19.54 23.02
N LEU A 716 -13.96 20.16 23.19
CA LEU A 716 -13.00 19.76 24.22
C LEU A 716 -12.81 20.87 25.26
N THR A 717 -12.71 20.46 26.50
CA THR A 717 -12.27 21.34 27.61
C THR A 717 -11.05 20.72 28.25
N ILE A 718 -9.94 21.46 28.26
CA ILE A 718 -8.70 21.05 28.92
C ILE A 718 -8.50 21.97 30.12
N LYS A 719 -8.24 21.39 31.28
CA LYS A 719 -7.89 22.11 32.52
C LYS A 719 -6.48 21.69 32.94
N ILE A 720 -5.64 22.68 33.20
CA ILE A 720 -4.26 22.49 33.74
C ILE A 720 -4.21 23.26 35.06
N GLY A 721 -4.06 22.56 36.19
CA GLY A 721 -4.16 23.17 37.49
C GLY A 721 -5.50 23.89 37.73
N SER A 722 -5.49 25.21 37.88
CA SER A 722 -6.70 26.04 38.05
C SER A 722 -7.24 26.62 36.73
N VAL A 723 -6.44 26.61 35.64
CA VAL A 723 -6.81 27.24 34.36
C VAL A 723 -7.57 26.26 33.46
N SER A 724 -8.74 26.66 33.00
CA SER A 724 -9.58 25.86 32.10
C SER A 724 -9.79 26.58 30.78
N LYS A 725 -9.62 25.87 29.67
CA LYS A 725 -9.86 26.36 28.30
C LYS A 725 -10.74 25.37 27.55
N SER A 726 -11.73 25.92 26.83
CA SER A 726 -12.61 25.13 25.97
C SER A 726 -12.44 25.53 24.51
N THR A 727 -12.54 24.57 23.63
CA THR A 727 -12.55 24.80 22.17
C THR A 727 -13.53 23.84 21.51
N THR A 728 -14.23 24.32 20.46
CA THR A 728 -14.98 23.47 19.54
C THR A 728 -14.13 23.29 18.30
N VAL A 729 -13.88 22.05 17.93
CA VAL A 729 -13.11 21.67 16.74
C VAL A 729 -14.10 21.24 15.67
N THR A 730 -14.20 21.99 14.57
CA THR A 730 -14.92 21.57 13.36
C THR A 730 -14.09 20.50 12.66
N LEU A 731 -14.70 19.37 12.36
CA LEU A 731 -14.05 18.23 11.74
C LEU A 731 -14.30 18.21 10.23
N PRO A 732 -13.35 17.67 9.44
CA PRO A 732 -13.53 17.47 8.01
C PRO A 732 -14.65 16.46 7.72
N THR A 733 -15.27 16.60 6.55
CA THR A 733 -16.36 15.73 6.08
C THR A 733 -16.08 15.21 4.66
N GLY A 734 -16.91 14.30 4.17
CA GLY A 734 -16.75 13.71 2.83
C GLY A 734 -15.48 12.86 2.74
N VAL A 735 -14.75 12.98 1.66
CA VAL A 735 -13.51 12.20 1.41
C VAL A 735 -12.33 12.61 2.30
N THR A 736 -12.45 13.71 3.04
CA THR A 736 -11.47 14.15 4.03
C THR A 736 -11.90 13.82 5.46
N ALA A 737 -13.04 13.18 5.66
CA ALA A 737 -13.47 12.71 6.98
C ALA A 737 -12.41 11.79 7.60
N GLY A 738 -12.21 11.89 8.92
CA GLY A 738 -11.14 11.18 9.61
C GLY A 738 -9.77 11.89 9.60
N ARG A 739 -9.58 12.92 8.77
CA ARG A 739 -8.42 13.80 8.86
C ARG A 739 -8.45 14.53 10.20
N TYR A 740 -7.34 14.50 10.90
CA TYR A 740 -7.19 15.22 12.16
C TYR A 740 -7.12 16.74 11.96
N VAL A 741 -7.56 17.49 12.98
CA VAL A 741 -7.53 18.96 13.00
C VAL A 741 -6.60 19.44 14.11
N VAL A 742 -5.76 20.40 13.79
CA VAL A 742 -4.78 20.98 14.73
C VAL A 742 -5.27 22.34 15.24
N LYS A 743 -5.19 22.54 16.54
CA LYS A 743 -5.48 23.81 17.24
C LYS A 743 -4.34 24.19 18.17
N THR A 744 -4.10 25.48 18.32
CA THR A 744 -3.19 25.99 19.37
C THR A 744 -4.02 26.45 20.58
N MET A 745 -3.62 26.02 21.77
CA MET A 745 -4.22 26.44 23.03
C MET A 745 -3.17 27.11 23.90
N VAL A 746 -3.50 28.27 24.50
CA VAL A 746 -2.59 29.01 25.38
C VAL A 746 -3.12 29.01 26.81
N PHE A 747 -2.33 28.54 27.74
CA PHE A 747 -2.59 28.46 29.17
C PHE A 747 -1.65 29.44 29.92
N SER A 748 -1.68 30.72 29.56
CA SER A 748 -1.02 31.73 30.35
C SER A 748 -1.81 31.96 31.64
N SER A 749 -1.13 31.97 32.78
CA SER A 749 -1.65 32.42 34.09
C SER A 749 -2.03 33.89 34.04
#